data_48a7300df5a207399a2e16074f6f614c
#
_entry.id   48a7300df5a207399a2e16074f6f614c
#
_cell.length_a   1.000
_cell.length_b   1.000
_cell.length_c   1.000
_cell.angle_alpha   90.00
_cell.angle_beta   90.00
_cell.angle_gamma   90.00
#
_symmetry.space_group_name_H-M   'P 1'
#
loop_
_entity.id
_entity.type
_entity.pdbx_description
1 polymer ?
#
loop_
_entity_poly.entity_id
_entity_poly.type
_entity_poly.pdbx_seq_one_letter_code
_entity_poly.pdbx_strand_id
1 'polypeptide(L)'
;MPDGLRAAHSAADVGAPVPADLRTTLSQRVVIADGAMGTMLQSYDLTLQDFQQLEGCNEILNVTRPDIVRAIHDAYFDIGVDAVETNSFGANLSALGEYGIADRINELAAAAATIARESADAYSTPDRPRWVLGSVGPGTKLPTLGHVSYAQLRDAYQQQVEGLLAGGVDAVLIETSQDLLQTKAATLGAKRALAYAGRDLPVIVHVTVETTGTMLLGSEIGAALTSLEPLGIDMIGLNCATGPSEMSEHLRHLSRYATIGISCMPNAGLPQLTAQGALYPLQPVELADALEQFVDEFGLGLVGGCCGTGPEHLREVVERLEGHQVSDRSVRQIGAAASLYAEVPFRQDTSYLSIGERTNANGSKAFREALLAERWDDCVDIARSQIRDGAHLLDLNVDYVGRDGAADMRELAFRLATASTLPIVLDSTEPAVLQAGLERLGGRAVINSANYEDGDGPDSRFSTVMNLVAEHGAAVIVLTIDEEGQARTAEWKVRVAQRAVTDITEKFGLRQSDILIDCLTFPIATGQEETRRDGIETIEAIREVKRLFPDVQTTLGLSNVSFGLNPAARVVLNSVFLNECIEAGLDSAIVHAAKIIPMARIPDEQREVALDMVYDRRRPGTEAEPAYDPLQRFLELFEGVTTADAKAERAAELLKLPVGERLQRRIIDGEGKGLSDDLDAALAAGTPALEIINTDLLAGMRVVGELFGSGQMQLPFVLQSAEVMKTAVAYLEPHLEKTDARGKGTIVLATVKGDVHDIGKNLVDIILTNNGYTVVNLGIKQPIGAIIDAAQEHGIRGRHATPVEFL
;
A
#
# COMPACT_ATOMS: atom_id res chain seq x y z
N MET A 1 19.19 23.05 -50.04
CA MET A 1 18.48 24.07 -50.87
C MET A 1 17.57 23.34 -51.88
N PRO A 2 16.26 23.67 -52.05
CA PRO A 2 15.76 25.07 -52.06
C PRO A 2 14.66 25.39 -51.03
N ASP A 3 14.56 26.72 -50.85
CA ASP A 3 13.61 27.50 -50.07
C ASP A 3 12.16 27.39 -50.57
N GLY A 4 11.24 27.71 -49.67
CA GLY A 4 10.00 28.37 -50.03
C GLY A 4 8.72 27.64 -49.66
N LEU A 5 8.11 28.02 -48.51
CA LEU A 5 6.71 28.42 -48.42
C LEU A 5 6.38 28.83 -46.98
N ARG A 6 6.72 30.05 -46.62
CA ARG A 6 6.03 30.74 -45.54
C ARG A 6 4.66 31.20 -46.07
N ALA A 7 3.60 30.53 -45.67
CA ALA A 7 2.26 31.05 -45.81
C ALA A 7 1.92 31.89 -44.58
N ALA A 8 1.62 33.16 -44.82
CA ALA A 8 1.12 34.11 -43.87
C ALA A 8 -0.22 33.62 -43.30
N HIS A 9 -0.30 33.39 -41.98
CA HIS A 9 -1.60 33.33 -41.32
C HIS A 9 -2.04 34.77 -40.97
N SER A 10 -3.13 35.14 -41.56
CA SER A 10 -3.81 36.40 -41.31
C SER A 10 -4.32 36.45 -39.88
N ALA A 11 -4.04 37.54 -39.20
CA ALA A 11 -4.69 37.91 -37.96
C ALA A 11 -6.16 38.27 -38.29
N ALA A 12 -7.09 37.49 -37.76
CA ALA A 12 -8.47 37.89 -37.38
C ALA A 12 -9.31 36.62 -37.15
N ASP A 13 -9.28 36.11 -35.95
CA ASP A 13 -10.48 35.62 -35.29
C ASP A 13 -10.27 35.76 -33.79
N VAL A 14 -10.58 36.93 -33.25
CA VAL A 14 -10.80 37.14 -31.82
C VAL A 14 -12.25 36.69 -31.61
N GLY A 15 -12.41 35.39 -31.50
CA GLY A 15 -13.67 34.73 -31.46
C GLY A 15 -14.02 34.14 -30.12
N ALA A 16 -14.91 33.31 -30.04
CA ALA A 16 -15.55 32.64 -28.94
C ALA A 16 -14.57 32.04 -27.95
N PRO A 17 -14.81 32.08 -26.63
CA PRO A 17 -14.05 31.35 -25.68
C PRO A 17 -14.12 29.86 -26.08
N VAL A 18 -12.96 29.24 -26.22
CA VAL A 18 -12.87 27.80 -26.39
C VAL A 18 -13.57 27.21 -25.16
N PRO A 19 -14.56 26.32 -25.30
CA PRO A 19 -15.18 25.69 -24.15
C PRO A 19 -14.08 25.09 -23.28
N ALA A 20 -14.13 25.33 -21.96
CA ALA A 20 -13.17 24.76 -21.05
C ALA A 20 -13.21 23.25 -21.23
N ASP A 21 -12.02 22.60 -21.38
CA ASP A 21 -11.96 21.14 -21.47
C ASP A 21 -12.41 20.52 -20.15
N LEU A 22 -12.80 19.25 -20.18
CA LEU A 22 -13.31 18.55 -19.01
C LEU A 22 -12.28 18.51 -17.88
N ARG A 23 -11.00 18.25 -18.15
CA ARG A 23 -9.92 18.19 -17.14
C ARG A 23 -9.79 19.51 -16.38
N THR A 24 -9.81 20.64 -17.08
CA THR A 24 -9.79 21.96 -16.47
C THR A 24 -11.04 22.19 -15.62
N THR A 25 -12.22 21.80 -16.13
CA THR A 25 -13.48 21.98 -15.41
C THR A 25 -13.52 21.18 -14.11
N LEU A 26 -13.09 19.90 -14.14
CA LEU A 26 -13.00 19.00 -12.96
C LEU A 26 -12.10 19.56 -11.84
N SER A 27 -11.15 20.43 -12.17
CA SER A 27 -10.27 21.09 -11.19
C SER A 27 -10.84 22.39 -10.61
N GLN A 28 -11.85 22.99 -11.25
CA GLN A 28 -12.37 24.32 -10.90
C GLN A 28 -13.74 24.25 -10.24
N ARG A 29 -14.63 23.44 -10.78
CA ARG A 29 -15.99 23.27 -10.25
C ARG A 29 -16.41 21.80 -10.23
N VAL A 30 -17.39 21.52 -9.43
CA VAL A 30 -18.02 20.19 -9.39
C VAL A 30 -18.68 19.92 -10.74
N VAL A 31 -18.38 18.76 -11.32
CA VAL A 31 -19.07 18.22 -12.49
C VAL A 31 -20.10 17.20 -11.99
N ILE A 32 -21.33 17.32 -12.49
CA ILE A 32 -22.42 16.42 -12.11
C ILE A 32 -22.65 15.45 -13.26
N ALA A 33 -22.37 14.17 -13.01
CA ALA A 33 -22.66 13.08 -13.93
C ALA A 33 -24.10 12.56 -13.76
N ASP A 34 -24.48 11.66 -14.64
CA ASP A 34 -25.80 11.02 -14.62
C ASP A 34 -25.92 9.93 -13.53
N GLY A 35 -26.94 9.10 -13.66
CA GLY A 35 -27.24 7.99 -12.76
C GLY A 35 -27.38 6.67 -13.53
N ALA A 36 -28.16 5.75 -12.97
CA ALA A 36 -28.20 4.36 -13.38
C ALA A 36 -28.80 4.11 -14.77
N MET A 37 -27.97 3.82 -15.76
CA MET A 37 -28.41 3.37 -17.09
C MET A 37 -29.25 2.07 -16.98
N GLY A 38 -28.75 1.08 -16.27
CA GLY A 38 -29.45 -0.21 -16.14
C GLY A 38 -30.83 -0.11 -15.48
N THR A 39 -30.96 0.70 -14.43
CA THR A 39 -32.25 0.96 -13.77
C THR A 39 -33.22 1.67 -14.74
N MET A 40 -32.74 2.61 -15.52
CA MET A 40 -33.57 3.29 -16.52
C MET A 40 -34.01 2.35 -17.63
N LEU A 41 -33.15 1.49 -18.15
CA LEU A 41 -33.50 0.49 -19.17
C LEU A 41 -34.60 -0.46 -18.68
N GLN A 42 -34.62 -0.83 -17.40
CA GLN A 42 -35.64 -1.68 -16.80
C GLN A 42 -37.01 -1.01 -16.74
N SER A 43 -37.12 0.29 -16.85
CA SER A 43 -38.38 1.03 -16.90
C SER A 43 -39.08 1.00 -18.28
N TYR A 44 -38.37 0.54 -19.31
CA TYR A 44 -38.91 0.40 -20.66
C TYR A 44 -39.43 -1.05 -20.88
N ASP A 45 -40.46 -1.15 -21.71
CA ASP A 45 -41.03 -2.48 -22.08
C ASP A 45 -40.19 -3.14 -23.20
N LEU A 46 -38.97 -3.59 -22.83
CA LEU A 46 -38.03 -4.23 -23.74
C LEU A 46 -38.34 -5.75 -23.84
N THR A 47 -38.28 -6.25 -25.08
CA THR A 47 -38.55 -7.67 -25.37
C THR A 47 -37.24 -8.44 -25.65
N LEU A 48 -37.30 -9.77 -25.55
CA LEU A 48 -36.17 -10.64 -25.92
C LEU A 48 -35.67 -10.42 -27.35
N GLN A 49 -36.54 -9.92 -28.22
CA GLN A 49 -36.19 -9.62 -29.61
C GLN A 49 -35.34 -8.33 -29.69
N ASP A 50 -35.58 -7.34 -28.84
CA ASP A 50 -34.76 -6.14 -28.71
C ASP A 50 -33.36 -6.50 -28.28
N PHE A 51 -33.20 -7.50 -27.45
CA PHE A 51 -31.87 -8.02 -27.04
C PHE A 51 -31.29 -9.06 -28.04
N GLN A 52 -31.87 -9.29 -29.22
CA GLN A 52 -31.41 -10.34 -30.15
C GLN A 52 -31.27 -11.73 -29.51
N GLN A 53 -32.15 -12.09 -28.58
CA GLN A 53 -32.13 -13.31 -27.75
C GLN A 53 -30.93 -13.35 -26.74
N LEU A 54 -30.21 -12.23 -26.54
CA LEU A 54 -29.12 -12.11 -25.56
C LEU A 54 -29.64 -11.40 -24.31
N GLU A 55 -30.55 -12.05 -23.58
CA GLU A 55 -31.22 -11.47 -22.42
C GLU A 55 -30.20 -10.93 -21.39
N GLY A 56 -30.31 -9.64 -21.03
CA GLY A 56 -29.44 -8.98 -20.08
C GLY A 56 -28.18 -8.33 -20.70
N CYS A 57 -27.96 -8.49 -22.01
CA CYS A 57 -26.87 -7.78 -22.72
C CYS A 57 -27.35 -6.35 -23.08
N ASN A 58 -27.18 -5.41 -22.17
CA ASN A 58 -27.60 -4.03 -22.37
C ASN A 58 -26.87 -3.34 -23.52
N GLU A 59 -25.65 -3.73 -23.79
CA GLU A 59 -24.77 -3.17 -24.83
C GLU A 59 -25.32 -3.40 -26.24
N ILE A 60 -26.06 -4.51 -26.45
CA ILE A 60 -26.68 -4.79 -27.76
C ILE A 60 -27.74 -3.77 -28.12
N LEU A 61 -28.36 -3.12 -27.13
CA LEU A 61 -29.37 -2.08 -27.35
C LEU A 61 -28.80 -0.85 -28.05
N ASN A 62 -27.51 -0.62 -28.00
CA ASN A 62 -26.85 0.46 -28.74
C ASN A 62 -27.04 0.31 -30.26
N VAL A 63 -27.25 -0.90 -30.78
CA VAL A 63 -27.48 -1.18 -32.20
C VAL A 63 -28.93 -1.58 -32.50
N THR A 64 -29.65 -2.15 -31.53
CA THR A 64 -31.01 -2.61 -31.74
C THR A 64 -32.09 -1.60 -31.33
N ARG A 65 -31.80 -0.82 -30.26
CA ARG A 65 -32.73 0.20 -29.73
C ARG A 65 -31.97 1.48 -29.34
N PRO A 66 -31.21 2.09 -30.28
CA PRO A 66 -30.50 3.34 -30.01
C PRO A 66 -31.45 4.50 -29.61
N ASP A 67 -32.71 4.42 -30.00
CA ASP A 67 -33.77 5.36 -29.62
C ASP A 67 -33.98 5.38 -28.09
N ILE A 68 -33.99 4.23 -27.44
CA ILE A 68 -34.18 4.13 -25.98
C ILE A 68 -32.93 4.59 -25.24
N VAL A 69 -31.74 4.15 -25.67
CA VAL A 69 -30.48 4.56 -25.05
C VAL A 69 -30.32 6.08 -25.10
N ARG A 70 -30.63 6.71 -26.27
CA ARG A 70 -30.63 8.14 -26.42
C ARG A 70 -31.64 8.83 -25.50
N ALA A 71 -32.88 8.33 -25.45
CA ALA A 71 -33.91 8.89 -24.58
C ALA A 71 -33.51 8.92 -23.10
N ILE A 72 -32.73 7.95 -22.64
CA ILE A 72 -32.18 7.94 -21.29
C ILE A 72 -31.16 9.06 -21.11
N HIS A 73 -30.18 9.21 -22.02
CA HIS A 73 -29.22 10.32 -21.96
C HIS A 73 -29.91 11.68 -22.01
N ASP A 74 -30.89 11.84 -22.90
CA ASP A 74 -31.70 13.06 -23.03
C ASP A 74 -32.42 13.37 -21.70
N ALA A 75 -33.00 12.36 -21.02
CA ALA A 75 -33.69 12.53 -19.74
C ALA A 75 -32.75 13.03 -18.62
N TYR A 76 -31.51 12.64 -18.62
CA TYR A 76 -30.50 13.14 -17.68
C TYR A 76 -30.05 14.56 -18.05
N PHE A 77 -29.81 14.85 -19.33
CA PHE A 77 -29.48 16.23 -19.75
C PHE A 77 -30.63 17.23 -19.55
N ASP A 78 -31.88 16.79 -19.69
CA ASP A 78 -33.07 17.61 -19.43
C ASP A 78 -33.15 18.14 -17.99
N ILE A 79 -32.62 17.38 -17.01
CA ILE A 79 -32.58 17.84 -15.62
C ILE A 79 -31.32 18.65 -15.29
N GLY A 80 -30.40 18.77 -16.24
CA GLY A 80 -29.24 19.66 -16.13
C GLY A 80 -27.94 19.02 -15.73
N VAL A 81 -27.75 17.67 -15.73
CA VAL A 81 -26.42 17.09 -15.50
C VAL A 81 -25.40 17.59 -16.52
N ASP A 82 -24.14 17.63 -16.13
CA ASP A 82 -23.01 18.08 -16.95
C ASP A 82 -22.49 16.99 -17.90
N ALA A 83 -22.55 15.73 -17.47
CA ALA A 83 -21.99 14.59 -18.21
C ALA A 83 -22.92 13.37 -18.14
N VAL A 84 -22.82 12.48 -19.14
CA VAL A 84 -23.48 11.17 -19.15
C VAL A 84 -22.47 10.07 -19.41
N GLU A 85 -22.71 8.91 -18.81
CA GLU A 85 -21.95 7.68 -19.04
C GLU A 85 -22.48 6.93 -20.26
N THR A 86 -21.58 6.35 -21.06
CA THR A 86 -21.97 5.53 -22.20
C THR A 86 -22.59 4.19 -21.77
N ASN A 87 -23.55 3.66 -22.52
CA ASN A 87 -24.10 2.30 -22.30
C ASN A 87 -23.12 1.24 -22.79
N SER A 88 -21.93 1.17 -22.17
CA SER A 88 -20.84 0.28 -22.56
C SER A 88 -20.17 -0.44 -21.38
N PHE A 89 -20.79 -0.41 -20.21
CA PHE A 89 -20.27 -1.03 -18.98
C PHE A 89 -19.83 -2.51 -19.19
N GLY A 90 -20.68 -3.31 -19.85
CA GLY A 90 -20.38 -4.69 -20.15
C GLY A 90 -19.77 -4.91 -21.54
N ALA A 91 -19.36 -3.87 -22.27
CA ALA A 91 -18.71 -4.02 -23.57
C ALA A 91 -17.25 -4.53 -23.45
N ASN A 92 -17.05 -5.59 -22.68
CA ASN A 92 -15.74 -6.15 -22.36
C ASN A 92 -15.67 -7.66 -22.67
N LEU A 93 -14.44 -8.19 -22.62
CA LEU A 93 -14.12 -9.58 -23.00
C LEU A 93 -14.97 -10.62 -22.25
N SER A 94 -15.16 -10.42 -20.93
CA SER A 94 -15.85 -11.43 -20.12
C SER A 94 -17.36 -11.37 -20.29
N ALA A 95 -17.95 -10.17 -20.18
CA ALA A 95 -19.40 -10.03 -20.26
C ALA A 95 -19.94 -10.39 -21.67
N LEU A 96 -19.35 -9.82 -22.73
CA LEU A 96 -19.74 -10.17 -24.09
C LEU A 96 -19.36 -11.60 -24.48
N GLY A 97 -18.31 -12.16 -23.87
CA GLY A 97 -17.89 -13.54 -24.03
C GLY A 97 -18.92 -14.56 -23.55
N GLU A 98 -19.66 -14.24 -22.47
CA GLU A 98 -20.74 -15.08 -21.97
C GLU A 98 -21.91 -15.18 -22.98
N TYR A 99 -22.09 -14.16 -23.81
CA TYR A 99 -23.07 -14.15 -24.90
C TYR A 99 -22.50 -14.63 -26.25
N GLY A 100 -21.20 -14.97 -26.32
CA GLY A 100 -20.53 -15.41 -27.53
C GLY A 100 -20.29 -14.32 -28.57
N ILE A 101 -20.25 -13.05 -28.17
CA ILE A 101 -20.08 -11.87 -29.03
C ILE A 101 -18.91 -10.97 -28.61
N ALA A 102 -17.86 -11.54 -28.01
CA ALA A 102 -16.67 -10.79 -27.58
C ALA A 102 -15.93 -10.09 -28.74
N ASP A 103 -16.10 -10.54 -29.97
CA ASP A 103 -15.55 -9.92 -31.17
C ASP A 103 -16.21 -8.57 -31.52
N ARG A 104 -17.35 -8.24 -30.88
CA ARG A 104 -18.08 -6.98 -31.10
C ARG A 104 -17.75 -5.88 -30.08
N ILE A 105 -16.73 -6.05 -29.22
CA ILE A 105 -16.34 -5.08 -28.18
C ILE A 105 -16.22 -3.66 -28.75
N ASN A 106 -15.41 -3.50 -29.79
CA ASN A 106 -15.15 -2.17 -30.39
C ASN A 106 -16.42 -1.57 -31.03
N GLU A 107 -17.21 -2.39 -31.78
CA GLU A 107 -18.45 -1.96 -32.40
C GLU A 107 -19.48 -1.43 -31.39
N LEU A 108 -19.72 -2.20 -30.31
CA LEU A 108 -20.73 -1.87 -29.31
C LEU A 108 -20.29 -0.67 -28.47
N ALA A 109 -19.01 -0.55 -28.14
CA ALA A 109 -18.44 0.61 -27.45
C ALA A 109 -18.53 1.89 -28.31
N ALA A 110 -18.21 1.80 -29.61
CA ALA A 110 -18.30 2.94 -30.51
C ALA A 110 -19.77 3.40 -30.69
N ALA A 111 -20.70 2.47 -30.85
CA ALA A 111 -22.12 2.79 -30.94
C ALA A 111 -22.66 3.47 -29.68
N ALA A 112 -22.29 2.97 -28.48
CA ALA A 112 -22.65 3.57 -27.20
C ALA A 112 -22.16 5.02 -27.09
N ALA A 113 -20.89 5.25 -27.40
CA ALA A 113 -20.28 6.57 -27.34
C ALA A 113 -20.88 7.54 -28.37
N THR A 114 -21.18 7.07 -29.58
CA THR A 114 -21.83 7.88 -30.63
C THR A 114 -23.19 8.37 -30.17
N ILE A 115 -24.05 7.51 -29.61
CA ILE A 115 -25.38 7.89 -29.12
C ILE A 115 -25.26 8.93 -28.00
N ALA A 116 -24.37 8.70 -27.02
CA ALA A 116 -24.14 9.67 -25.93
C ALA A 116 -23.59 11.00 -26.44
N ARG A 117 -22.68 11.00 -27.42
CA ARG A 117 -22.14 12.21 -28.05
C ARG A 117 -23.21 13.01 -28.79
N GLU A 118 -24.06 12.35 -29.58
CA GLU A 118 -25.17 13.01 -30.27
C GLU A 118 -26.14 13.66 -29.29
N SER A 119 -26.44 13.03 -28.16
CA SER A 119 -27.25 13.61 -27.11
C SER A 119 -26.54 14.81 -26.47
N ALA A 120 -25.31 14.66 -26.05
CA ALA A 120 -24.53 15.70 -25.42
C ALA A 120 -24.37 16.94 -26.32
N ASP A 121 -24.16 16.76 -27.63
CA ASP A 121 -24.06 17.85 -28.60
C ASP A 121 -25.40 18.61 -28.75
N ALA A 122 -26.53 17.91 -28.66
CA ALA A 122 -27.86 18.52 -28.72
C ALA A 122 -28.17 19.42 -27.51
N TYR A 123 -27.58 19.10 -26.33
CA TYR A 123 -27.78 19.86 -25.09
C TYR A 123 -26.62 20.81 -24.78
N SER A 124 -25.50 20.79 -25.52
CA SER A 124 -24.37 21.68 -25.31
C SER A 124 -24.63 23.07 -25.79
N THR A 125 -24.18 24.06 -25.02
CA THR A 125 -24.10 25.48 -25.43
C THR A 125 -22.69 26.00 -25.21
N PRO A 126 -22.28 27.12 -25.82
CA PRO A 126 -20.94 27.69 -25.59
C PRO A 126 -20.65 27.97 -24.12
N ASP A 127 -21.67 28.34 -23.35
CA ASP A 127 -21.53 28.64 -21.91
C ASP A 127 -21.70 27.41 -21.00
N ARG A 128 -22.26 26.35 -21.56
CA ARG A 128 -22.54 25.10 -20.80
C ARG A 128 -22.28 23.87 -21.67
N PRO A 129 -21.01 23.47 -21.81
CA PRO A 129 -20.65 22.23 -22.51
C PRO A 129 -21.21 21.02 -21.79
N ARG A 130 -21.51 19.95 -22.54
CA ARG A 130 -21.92 18.65 -22.04
C ARG A 130 -20.87 17.62 -22.42
N TRP A 131 -20.57 16.72 -21.53
CA TRP A 131 -19.49 15.74 -21.70
C TRP A 131 -20.02 14.32 -21.75
N VAL A 132 -19.20 13.44 -22.33
CA VAL A 132 -19.45 12.00 -22.43
C VAL A 132 -18.34 11.25 -21.73
N LEU A 133 -18.69 10.50 -20.68
CA LEU A 133 -17.80 9.63 -19.94
C LEU A 133 -17.90 8.22 -20.53
N GLY A 134 -16.79 7.70 -21.08
CA GLY A 134 -16.74 6.36 -21.63
C GLY A 134 -16.68 5.31 -20.54
N SER A 135 -17.79 4.66 -20.23
CA SER A 135 -17.92 3.65 -19.18
C SER A 135 -17.17 2.37 -19.55
N VAL A 136 -16.29 1.90 -18.63
CA VAL A 136 -15.51 0.67 -18.73
C VAL A 136 -15.69 -0.12 -17.44
N GLY A 137 -16.56 -1.11 -17.44
CA GLY A 137 -16.86 -1.95 -16.30
C GLY A 137 -15.86 -3.12 -16.14
N PRO A 138 -15.84 -3.78 -14.96
CA PRO A 138 -14.83 -4.79 -14.62
C PRO A 138 -15.03 -6.13 -15.34
N GLY A 139 -16.23 -6.47 -15.75
CA GLY A 139 -16.56 -7.83 -16.20
C GLY A 139 -16.51 -8.85 -15.06
N THR A 140 -16.56 -10.14 -15.41
CA THR A 140 -16.72 -11.26 -14.46
C THR A 140 -15.44 -12.04 -14.19
N LYS A 141 -14.33 -11.74 -14.86
CA LYS A 141 -13.06 -12.47 -14.77
C LYS A 141 -12.04 -11.72 -13.92
N LEU A 142 -11.57 -12.35 -12.85
CA LEU A 142 -10.60 -11.79 -11.91
C LEU A 142 -9.19 -12.34 -12.22
N PRO A 143 -8.26 -11.54 -12.73
CA PRO A 143 -6.89 -11.97 -13.03
C PRO A 143 -6.09 -12.33 -11.79
N THR A 144 -6.36 -11.70 -10.65
CA THR A 144 -5.75 -12.07 -9.36
C THR A 144 -6.04 -13.52 -8.97
N LEU A 145 -7.21 -14.06 -9.35
CA LEU A 145 -7.58 -15.46 -9.13
C LEU A 145 -7.21 -16.38 -10.32
N GLY A 146 -6.55 -15.85 -11.34
CA GLY A 146 -6.12 -16.64 -12.49
C GLY A 146 -7.22 -16.97 -13.50
N HIS A 147 -8.40 -16.33 -13.45
CA HIS A 147 -9.49 -16.58 -14.38
C HIS A 147 -9.15 -16.20 -15.82
N VAL A 148 -8.23 -15.26 -15.99
CA VAL A 148 -7.76 -14.74 -17.28
C VAL A 148 -6.37 -14.11 -17.09
N SER A 149 -5.55 -14.03 -18.13
CA SER A 149 -4.25 -13.36 -18.03
C SER A 149 -4.39 -11.84 -18.05
N TYR A 150 -3.46 -11.16 -17.36
CA TYR A 150 -3.36 -9.69 -17.37
C TYR A 150 -3.31 -9.12 -18.79
N ALA A 151 -2.46 -9.68 -19.66
CA ALA A 151 -2.29 -9.20 -21.03
C ALA A 151 -3.58 -9.33 -21.86
N GLN A 152 -4.32 -10.45 -21.71
CA GLN A 152 -5.59 -10.62 -22.42
C GLN A 152 -6.63 -9.56 -22.00
N LEU A 153 -6.72 -9.26 -20.70
CA LEU A 153 -7.62 -8.23 -20.23
C LEU A 153 -7.20 -6.84 -20.69
N ARG A 154 -5.91 -6.50 -20.53
CA ARG A 154 -5.38 -5.21 -20.99
C ARG A 154 -5.69 -4.96 -22.47
N ASP A 155 -5.44 -5.96 -23.33
CA ASP A 155 -5.64 -5.82 -24.76
C ASP A 155 -7.14 -5.74 -25.13
N ALA A 156 -8.01 -6.42 -24.40
CA ALA A 156 -9.46 -6.31 -24.56
C ALA A 156 -10.00 -4.95 -24.10
N TYR A 157 -9.52 -4.41 -22.98
CA TYR A 157 -9.87 -3.07 -22.53
C TYR A 157 -9.35 -1.99 -23.50
N GLN A 158 -8.17 -2.19 -24.08
CA GLN A 158 -7.68 -1.30 -25.14
C GLN A 158 -8.67 -1.25 -26.30
N GLN A 159 -9.18 -2.40 -26.79
CA GLN A 159 -10.17 -2.46 -27.88
C GLN A 159 -11.49 -1.75 -27.51
N GLN A 160 -11.95 -1.88 -26.26
CA GLN A 160 -13.14 -1.18 -25.79
C GLN A 160 -12.92 0.34 -25.82
N VAL A 161 -11.80 0.81 -25.29
CA VAL A 161 -11.50 2.25 -25.25
C VAL A 161 -11.26 2.81 -26.66
N GLU A 162 -10.65 2.08 -27.57
CA GLU A 162 -10.52 2.46 -28.99
C GLU A 162 -11.91 2.69 -29.62
N GLY A 163 -12.89 1.84 -29.32
CA GLY A 163 -14.29 2.04 -29.73
C GLY A 163 -14.90 3.30 -29.12
N LEU A 164 -14.73 3.50 -27.81
CA LEU A 164 -15.21 4.70 -27.12
C LEU A 164 -14.62 5.99 -27.72
N LEU A 165 -13.33 6.00 -28.00
CA LEU A 165 -12.65 7.13 -28.64
C LEU A 165 -13.19 7.42 -30.05
N ALA A 166 -13.47 6.38 -30.82
CA ALA A 166 -14.06 6.52 -32.15
C ALA A 166 -15.48 7.14 -32.10
N GLY A 167 -16.25 6.84 -31.05
CA GLY A 167 -17.59 7.42 -30.82
C GLY A 167 -17.58 8.80 -30.19
N GLY A 168 -16.42 9.32 -29.74
CA GLY A 168 -16.27 10.73 -29.34
C GLY A 168 -16.43 11.01 -27.85
N VAL A 169 -15.92 10.16 -26.96
CA VAL A 169 -15.90 10.41 -25.50
C VAL A 169 -14.94 11.53 -25.12
N ASP A 170 -15.21 12.21 -24.00
CA ASP A 170 -14.40 13.28 -23.41
C ASP A 170 -13.53 12.81 -22.23
N ALA A 171 -13.82 11.65 -21.66
CA ALA A 171 -13.02 10.96 -20.63
C ALA A 171 -13.23 9.45 -20.72
N VAL A 172 -12.31 8.70 -20.16
CA VAL A 172 -12.47 7.25 -19.89
C VAL A 172 -12.78 7.08 -18.42
N LEU A 173 -13.92 6.47 -18.09
CA LEU A 173 -14.34 6.13 -16.73
C LEU A 173 -14.25 4.62 -16.53
N ILE A 174 -13.20 4.19 -15.87
CA ILE A 174 -13.05 2.79 -15.39
C ILE A 174 -13.79 2.71 -14.06
N GLU A 175 -14.88 1.98 -14.01
CA GLU A 175 -15.78 2.02 -12.87
C GLU A 175 -16.09 0.66 -12.28
N THR A 176 -16.63 0.64 -11.05
CA THR A 176 -17.08 -0.55 -10.33
C THR A 176 -15.98 -1.59 -10.18
N SER A 177 -14.74 -1.13 -10.07
CA SER A 177 -13.56 -2.00 -10.03
C SER A 177 -13.48 -2.79 -8.73
N GLN A 178 -13.37 -4.11 -8.82
CA GLN A 178 -13.41 -5.06 -7.69
C GLN A 178 -12.08 -5.78 -7.45
N ASP A 179 -11.18 -5.79 -8.43
CA ASP A 179 -9.86 -6.43 -8.40
C ASP A 179 -8.80 -5.43 -8.88
N LEU A 180 -7.82 -5.09 -8.02
CA LEU A 180 -6.78 -4.11 -8.34
C LEU A 180 -5.96 -4.51 -9.58
N LEU A 181 -5.66 -5.79 -9.79
CA LEU A 181 -4.92 -6.23 -10.95
C LEU A 181 -5.74 -6.05 -12.25
N GLN A 182 -7.06 -6.27 -12.18
CA GLN A 182 -7.97 -5.99 -13.28
C GLN A 182 -8.04 -4.49 -13.57
N THR A 183 -8.15 -3.66 -12.53
CA THR A 183 -8.18 -2.21 -12.64
C THR A 183 -6.90 -1.65 -13.28
N LYS A 184 -5.74 -2.18 -12.89
CA LYS A 184 -4.45 -1.84 -13.52
C LYS A 184 -4.42 -2.23 -15.00
N ALA A 185 -4.94 -3.42 -15.35
CA ALA A 185 -5.02 -3.85 -16.75
C ALA A 185 -5.94 -2.94 -17.58
N ALA A 186 -7.10 -2.53 -17.02
CA ALA A 186 -8.01 -1.61 -17.68
C ALA A 186 -7.39 -0.21 -17.85
N THR A 187 -6.74 0.31 -16.82
CA THR A 187 -6.05 1.60 -16.86
C THR A 187 -4.94 1.61 -17.91
N LEU A 188 -4.12 0.57 -17.96
CA LEU A 188 -3.06 0.47 -18.95
C LEU A 188 -3.61 0.29 -20.37
N GLY A 189 -4.67 -0.50 -20.54
CA GLY A 189 -5.39 -0.63 -21.82
C GLY A 189 -5.93 0.71 -22.30
N ALA A 190 -6.56 1.49 -21.42
CA ALA A 190 -7.04 2.84 -21.73
C ALA A 190 -5.91 3.79 -22.14
N LYS A 191 -4.82 3.82 -21.39
CA LYS A 191 -3.66 4.67 -21.72
C LYS A 191 -3.01 4.30 -23.05
N ARG A 192 -2.93 3.01 -23.37
CA ARG A 192 -2.43 2.53 -24.69
C ARG A 192 -3.36 2.96 -25.83
N ALA A 193 -4.68 2.86 -25.65
CA ALA A 193 -5.65 3.32 -26.65
C ALA A 193 -5.56 4.85 -26.87
N LEU A 194 -5.45 5.64 -25.79
CA LEU A 194 -5.26 7.09 -25.87
C LEU A 194 -3.97 7.45 -26.61
N ALA A 195 -2.86 6.82 -26.25
CA ALA A 195 -1.56 7.03 -26.90
C ALA A 195 -1.60 6.66 -28.39
N TYR A 196 -2.22 5.53 -28.74
CA TYR A 196 -2.38 5.08 -30.13
C TYR A 196 -3.24 6.07 -30.95
N ALA A 197 -4.31 6.58 -30.36
CA ALA A 197 -5.18 7.58 -30.99
C ALA A 197 -4.59 9.01 -31.01
N GLY A 198 -3.46 9.25 -30.33
CA GLY A 198 -2.88 10.58 -30.17
C GLY A 198 -3.80 11.55 -29.41
N ARG A 199 -4.62 11.03 -28.46
CA ARG A 199 -5.58 11.79 -27.67
C ARG A 199 -5.09 11.88 -26.23
N ASP A 200 -5.29 13.04 -25.61
CA ASP A 200 -5.03 13.29 -24.19
C ASP A 200 -6.37 13.61 -23.49
N LEU A 201 -7.02 12.58 -22.98
CA LEU A 201 -8.29 12.70 -22.25
C LEU A 201 -8.11 12.25 -20.80
N PRO A 202 -8.92 12.79 -19.87
CA PRO A 202 -8.92 12.33 -18.48
C PRO A 202 -9.22 10.82 -18.38
N VAL A 203 -8.48 10.15 -17.49
CA VAL A 203 -8.76 8.78 -17.06
C VAL A 203 -9.21 8.82 -15.61
N ILE A 204 -10.46 8.47 -15.37
CA ILE A 204 -11.10 8.44 -14.06
C ILE A 204 -11.24 6.98 -13.64
N VAL A 205 -10.88 6.66 -12.41
CA VAL A 205 -10.96 5.28 -11.91
C VAL A 205 -11.80 5.23 -10.64
N HIS A 206 -12.87 4.46 -10.67
CA HIS A 206 -13.71 4.18 -9.51
C HIS A 206 -13.52 2.75 -9.03
N VAL A 207 -13.20 2.60 -7.75
CA VAL A 207 -13.20 1.29 -7.08
C VAL A 207 -14.50 1.10 -6.30
N THR A 208 -14.86 -0.15 -6.10
CA THR A 208 -16.07 -0.51 -5.37
C THR A 208 -15.69 -1.11 -4.03
N VAL A 209 -16.18 -0.50 -2.95
CA VAL A 209 -15.97 -0.96 -1.57
C VAL A 209 -17.27 -1.51 -1.01
N GLU A 210 -17.20 -2.76 -0.57
CA GLU A 210 -18.31 -3.47 0.03
C GLU A 210 -18.62 -3.00 1.47
N THR A 211 -19.73 -3.43 2.02
CA THR A 211 -20.10 -3.14 3.43
C THR A 211 -19.08 -3.65 4.45
N THR A 212 -18.20 -4.56 4.06
CA THR A 212 -17.05 -5.01 4.86
C THR A 212 -15.97 -3.94 5.04
N GLY A 213 -16.00 -2.85 4.26
CA GLY A 213 -15.01 -1.79 4.24
C GLY A 213 -13.82 -2.07 3.33
N THR A 214 -13.89 -3.09 2.48
CA THR A 214 -12.85 -3.45 1.52
C THR A 214 -13.44 -3.75 0.15
N MET A 215 -12.62 -3.73 -0.90
CA MET A 215 -12.98 -4.28 -2.21
C MET A 215 -13.22 -5.79 -2.11
N LEU A 216 -13.78 -6.41 -3.14
CA LEU A 216 -14.16 -7.83 -3.18
C LEU A 216 -13.07 -8.81 -2.71
N LEU A 217 -11.82 -8.56 -3.10
CA LEU A 217 -10.67 -9.41 -2.73
C LEU A 217 -9.97 -8.98 -1.43
N GLY A 218 -10.55 -8.07 -0.66
CA GLY A 218 -10.05 -7.63 0.63
C GLY A 218 -9.13 -6.39 0.56
N SER A 219 -9.04 -5.70 -0.57
CA SER A 219 -8.21 -4.49 -0.72
C SER A 219 -8.83 -3.31 0.01
N GLU A 220 -8.06 -2.66 0.86
CA GLU A 220 -8.41 -1.39 1.51
C GLU A 220 -8.27 -0.21 0.55
N ILE A 221 -8.93 0.91 0.83
CA ILE A 221 -8.90 2.10 -0.03
C ILE A 221 -7.48 2.69 -0.17
N GLY A 222 -6.67 2.59 0.88
CA GLY A 222 -5.26 3.00 0.85
C GLY A 222 -4.42 2.17 -0.12
N ALA A 223 -4.63 0.84 -0.16
CA ALA A 223 -3.99 -0.02 -1.15
C ALA A 223 -4.42 0.32 -2.58
N ALA A 224 -5.70 0.64 -2.78
CA ALA A 224 -6.22 1.06 -4.08
C ALA A 224 -5.57 2.38 -4.54
N LEU A 225 -5.56 3.40 -3.68
CA LEU A 225 -4.92 4.69 -3.97
C LEU A 225 -3.43 4.53 -4.31
N THR A 226 -2.70 3.83 -3.44
CA THR A 226 -1.25 3.59 -3.61
C THR A 226 -0.92 2.84 -4.89
N SER A 227 -1.80 1.95 -5.35
CA SER A 227 -1.59 1.13 -6.55
C SER A 227 -2.01 1.81 -7.86
N LEU A 228 -2.99 2.71 -7.82
CA LEU A 228 -3.62 3.28 -9.01
C LEU A 228 -3.16 4.70 -9.33
N GLU A 229 -2.93 5.56 -8.32
CA GLU A 229 -2.48 6.93 -8.55
C GLU A 229 -1.17 7.02 -9.35
N PRO A 230 -0.14 6.19 -9.07
CA PRO A 230 1.12 6.22 -9.84
C PRO A 230 0.99 5.79 -11.30
N LEU A 231 -0.14 5.23 -11.71
CA LEU A 231 -0.43 4.93 -13.12
C LEU A 231 -0.74 6.20 -13.92
N GLY A 232 -0.79 7.39 -13.29
CA GLY A 232 -1.06 8.66 -13.94
C GLY A 232 -2.52 8.77 -14.40
N ILE A 233 -3.44 8.41 -13.52
CA ILE A 233 -4.87 8.68 -13.65
C ILE A 233 -5.18 10.12 -13.19
N ASP A 234 -6.26 10.72 -13.69
CA ASP A 234 -6.63 12.08 -13.34
C ASP A 234 -7.48 12.18 -12.08
N MET A 235 -8.30 11.16 -11.83
CA MET A 235 -9.16 11.09 -10.65
C MET A 235 -9.29 9.67 -10.14
N ILE A 236 -9.47 9.54 -8.82
CA ILE A 236 -9.85 8.30 -8.15
C ILE A 236 -11.16 8.50 -7.39
N GLY A 237 -12.00 7.50 -7.35
CA GLY A 237 -13.28 7.62 -6.65
C GLY A 237 -13.92 6.30 -6.30
N LEU A 238 -15.16 6.40 -5.85
CA LEU A 238 -15.99 5.27 -5.41
C LEU A 238 -17.31 5.29 -6.18
N ASN A 239 -17.76 4.12 -6.62
CA ASN A 239 -19.13 3.94 -7.09
C ASN A 239 -19.68 2.58 -6.71
N CYS A 240 -20.98 2.43 -6.77
CA CYS A 240 -21.71 1.17 -6.60
C CYS A 240 -21.56 0.50 -5.21
N ALA A 241 -22.04 -0.72 -5.07
CA ALA A 241 -22.11 -1.58 -3.88
C ALA A 241 -22.89 -0.99 -2.69
N THR A 242 -22.56 0.24 -2.28
CA THR A 242 -23.07 0.87 -1.05
C THR A 242 -23.70 2.23 -1.30
N GLY A 243 -24.35 2.77 -0.28
CA GLY A 243 -24.85 4.13 -0.26
C GLY A 243 -23.82 5.13 0.28
N PRO A 244 -24.19 6.42 0.35
CA PRO A 244 -23.26 7.48 0.78
C PRO A 244 -22.69 7.26 2.19
N SER A 245 -23.49 6.73 3.12
CA SER A 245 -23.08 6.56 4.52
C SER A 245 -21.84 5.66 4.66
N GLU A 246 -21.81 4.56 3.89
CA GLU A 246 -20.72 3.59 3.90
C GLU A 246 -19.46 4.12 3.21
N MET A 247 -19.61 5.07 2.26
CA MET A 247 -18.49 5.62 1.48
C MET A 247 -17.71 6.71 2.21
N SER A 248 -18.28 7.35 3.23
CA SER A 248 -17.73 8.53 3.90
C SER A 248 -16.30 8.34 4.41
N GLU A 249 -16.01 7.23 5.10
CA GLU A 249 -14.67 6.97 5.64
C GLU A 249 -13.62 6.78 4.55
N HIS A 250 -13.99 6.13 3.44
CA HIS A 250 -13.11 5.90 2.30
C HIS A 250 -12.83 7.21 1.54
N LEU A 251 -13.84 8.06 1.38
CA LEU A 251 -13.68 9.40 0.79
C LEU A 251 -12.81 10.30 1.67
N ARG A 252 -12.95 10.22 3.00
CA ARG A 252 -12.08 10.92 3.95
C ARG A 252 -10.62 10.52 3.77
N HIS A 253 -10.35 9.23 3.58
CA HIS A 253 -9.00 8.74 3.29
C HIS A 253 -8.49 9.32 1.96
N LEU A 254 -9.28 9.22 0.88
CA LEU A 254 -8.90 9.77 -0.42
C LEU A 254 -8.67 11.28 -0.34
N SER A 255 -9.55 12.03 0.34
CA SER A 255 -9.40 13.47 0.53
C SER A 255 -8.07 13.86 1.18
N ARG A 256 -7.61 13.04 2.12
CA ARG A 256 -6.38 13.30 2.87
C ARG A 256 -5.10 12.91 2.13
N TYR A 257 -5.15 11.89 1.28
CA TYR A 257 -3.94 11.28 0.73
C TYR A 257 -3.84 11.32 -0.80
N ALA A 258 -4.95 11.40 -1.55
CA ALA A 258 -4.89 11.48 -3.00
C ALA A 258 -4.37 12.85 -3.46
N THR A 259 -3.35 12.89 -4.30
CA THR A 259 -2.83 14.13 -4.90
C THR A 259 -3.60 14.54 -6.16
N ILE A 260 -4.40 13.64 -6.70
CA ILE A 260 -5.27 13.80 -7.87
C ILE A 260 -6.70 14.13 -7.46
N GLY A 261 -7.58 14.42 -8.44
CA GLY A 261 -9.00 14.64 -8.19
C GLY A 261 -9.68 13.44 -7.53
N ILE A 262 -10.76 13.70 -6.79
CA ILE A 262 -11.58 12.64 -6.18
C ILE A 262 -13.04 12.77 -6.59
N SER A 263 -13.73 11.61 -6.63
CA SER A 263 -15.10 11.51 -7.14
C SER A 263 -15.95 10.50 -6.36
N CYS A 264 -17.27 10.64 -6.44
CA CYS A 264 -18.21 9.71 -5.79
C CYS A 264 -19.51 9.58 -6.56
N MET A 265 -19.91 8.33 -6.86
CA MET A 265 -21.17 8.01 -7.52
C MET A 265 -21.85 6.84 -6.79
N PRO A 266 -22.54 7.11 -5.66
CA PRO A 266 -23.13 6.08 -4.82
C PRO A 266 -24.40 5.51 -5.39
N ASN A 267 -24.81 4.34 -4.91
CA ASN A 267 -26.16 3.83 -5.09
C ASN A 267 -27.18 4.68 -4.30
N ALA A 268 -28.45 4.63 -4.69
CA ALA A 268 -29.54 5.19 -3.88
C ALA A 268 -29.78 4.35 -2.60
N GLY A 269 -28.75 4.22 -1.79
CA GLY A 269 -28.69 3.41 -0.59
C GLY A 269 -28.39 1.92 -0.84
N LEU A 270 -28.40 1.12 0.23
CA LEU A 270 -28.16 -0.32 0.12
C LEU A 270 -29.38 -1.01 -0.48
N PRO A 271 -29.20 -1.90 -1.49
CA PRO A 271 -30.31 -2.59 -2.13
C PRO A 271 -31.05 -3.52 -1.16
N GLN A 272 -32.37 -3.44 -1.14
CA GLN A 272 -33.26 -4.35 -0.44
C GLN A 272 -33.91 -5.32 -1.43
N LEU A 273 -33.74 -6.61 -1.22
CA LEU A 273 -34.34 -7.61 -2.07
C LEU A 273 -35.85 -7.69 -1.81
N THR A 274 -36.65 -7.46 -2.85
CA THR A 274 -38.10 -7.59 -2.83
C THR A 274 -38.56 -8.64 -3.83
N ALA A 275 -39.87 -9.03 -3.77
CA ALA A 275 -40.45 -9.93 -4.76
C ALA A 275 -40.44 -9.36 -6.19
N GLN A 276 -40.31 -8.04 -6.34
CA GLN A 276 -40.27 -7.35 -7.62
C GLN A 276 -38.82 -7.00 -8.06
N GLY A 277 -37.78 -7.40 -7.31
CA GLY A 277 -36.39 -7.10 -7.60
C GLY A 277 -35.72 -6.24 -6.50
N ALA A 278 -34.58 -5.65 -6.80
CA ALA A 278 -33.87 -4.78 -5.88
C ALA A 278 -34.58 -3.43 -5.75
N LEU A 279 -34.87 -3.03 -4.51
CA LEU A 279 -35.35 -1.70 -4.14
C LEU A 279 -34.22 -0.91 -3.48
N TYR A 280 -34.03 0.33 -3.94
CA TYR A 280 -33.05 1.26 -3.36
C TYR A 280 -33.80 2.30 -2.54
N PRO A 281 -33.62 2.37 -1.22
CA PRO A 281 -34.52 3.11 -0.32
C PRO A 281 -34.19 4.60 -0.17
N LEU A 282 -32.98 5.05 -0.56
CA LEU A 282 -32.53 6.43 -0.33
C LEU A 282 -33.34 7.40 -1.19
N GLN A 283 -33.82 8.45 -0.56
CA GLN A 283 -34.63 9.46 -1.23
C GLN A 283 -33.75 10.50 -1.97
N PRO A 284 -34.27 11.18 -3.00
CA PRO A 284 -33.54 12.19 -3.77
C PRO A 284 -32.88 13.27 -2.91
N VAL A 285 -33.60 13.81 -1.93
CA VAL A 285 -33.09 14.84 -1.02
C VAL A 285 -31.95 14.33 -0.17
N GLU A 286 -32.04 13.09 0.32
CA GLU A 286 -31.01 12.47 1.16
C GLU A 286 -29.72 12.22 0.38
N LEU A 287 -29.82 11.83 -0.90
CA LEU A 287 -28.68 11.71 -1.78
C LEU A 287 -28.00 13.06 -2.00
N ALA A 288 -28.78 14.09 -2.29
CA ALA A 288 -28.27 15.44 -2.53
C ALA A 288 -27.61 16.03 -1.27
N ASP A 289 -28.22 15.85 -0.08
CA ASP A 289 -27.62 16.25 1.21
C ASP A 289 -26.25 15.62 1.42
N ALA A 290 -26.13 14.31 1.16
CA ALA A 290 -24.90 13.57 1.36
C ALA A 290 -23.80 14.00 0.36
N LEU A 291 -24.16 14.18 -0.92
CA LEU A 291 -23.18 14.60 -1.93
C LEU A 291 -22.71 16.04 -1.72
N GLU A 292 -23.62 16.96 -1.31
CA GLU A 292 -23.24 18.33 -0.94
C GLU A 292 -22.25 18.32 0.24
N GLN A 293 -22.54 17.53 1.30
CA GLN A 293 -21.62 17.37 2.41
C GLN A 293 -20.26 16.84 1.95
N PHE A 294 -20.22 15.86 1.05
CA PHE A 294 -18.98 15.26 0.57
C PHE A 294 -18.16 16.23 -0.29
N VAL A 295 -18.82 17.05 -1.10
CA VAL A 295 -18.17 18.12 -1.85
C VAL A 295 -17.51 19.12 -0.91
N ASP A 296 -18.24 19.56 0.10
CA ASP A 296 -17.76 20.56 1.06
C ASP A 296 -16.65 20.01 1.97
N GLU A 297 -16.82 18.78 2.49
CA GLU A 297 -15.90 18.21 3.47
C GLU A 297 -14.68 17.56 2.82
N PHE A 298 -14.85 16.91 1.67
CA PHE A 298 -13.79 16.09 1.04
C PHE A 298 -13.23 16.68 -0.24
N GLY A 299 -13.87 17.71 -0.83
CA GLY A 299 -13.39 18.36 -2.05
C GLY A 299 -13.55 17.50 -3.30
N LEU A 300 -14.75 16.92 -3.52
CA LEU A 300 -15.04 16.13 -4.71
C LEU A 300 -15.11 17.04 -5.96
N GLY A 301 -14.49 16.64 -7.06
CA GLY A 301 -14.56 17.31 -8.35
C GLY A 301 -15.61 16.72 -9.30
N LEU A 302 -16.04 15.47 -9.06
CA LEU A 302 -17.06 14.77 -9.84
C LEU A 302 -18.01 14.04 -8.88
N VAL A 303 -19.30 14.24 -9.09
CA VAL A 303 -20.38 13.54 -8.38
C VAL A 303 -21.42 13.04 -9.36
N GLY A 304 -22.15 12.01 -8.99
CA GLY A 304 -23.23 11.45 -9.79
C GLY A 304 -23.95 10.37 -8.99
N GLY A 305 -24.60 9.46 -9.68
CA GLY A 305 -25.28 8.34 -9.06
C GLY A 305 -24.93 7.02 -9.74
N CYS A 306 -25.20 5.90 -9.05
CA CYS A 306 -25.09 4.56 -9.59
C CYS A 306 -26.44 3.83 -9.41
N CYS A 307 -26.48 2.56 -9.11
CA CYS A 307 -27.70 1.76 -9.07
C CYS A 307 -28.82 2.42 -8.24
N GLY A 308 -30.04 2.43 -8.81
CA GLY A 308 -31.24 2.98 -8.18
C GLY A 308 -31.37 4.50 -8.27
N THR A 309 -30.37 5.24 -8.79
CA THR A 309 -30.48 6.67 -8.98
C THR A 309 -31.05 7.00 -10.35
N GLY A 310 -32.19 7.70 -10.40
CA GLY A 310 -32.82 8.18 -11.62
C GLY A 310 -32.78 9.70 -11.77
N PRO A 311 -33.41 10.26 -12.84
CA PRO A 311 -33.44 11.72 -13.06
C PRO A 311 -33.99 12.52 -11.88
N GLU A 312 -34.89 11.98 -11.09
CA GLU A 312 -35.43 12.65 -9.89
C GLU A 312 -34.36 12.83 -8.79
N HIS A 313 -33.47 11.84 -8.61
CA HIS A 313 -32.36 11.95 -7.66
C HIS A 313 -31.34 12.99 -8.12
N LEU A 314 -30.95 12.93 -9.38
CA LEU A 314 -29.93 13.82 -9.91
C LEU A 314 -30.46 15.27 -10.08
N ARG A 315 -31.76 15.49 -10.21
CA ARG A 315 -32.34 16.85 -10.21
C ARG A 315 -32.06 17.56 -8.89
N GLU A 316 -32.28 16.91 -7.76
CA GLU A 316 -31.96 17.48 -6.44
C GLU A 316 -30.48 17.78 -6.30
N VAL A 317 -29.61 16.90 -6.83
CA VAL A 317 -28.16 17.12 -6.83
C VAL A 317 -27.79 18.32 -7.69
N VAL A 318 -28.36 18.44 -8.89
CA VAL A 318 -28.11 19.60 -9.79
C VAL A 318 -28.60 20.91 -9.14
N GLU A 319 -29.78 20.92 -8.53
CA GLU A 319 -30.33 22.12 -7.89
C GLU A 319 -29.42 22.65 -6.75
N ARG A 320 -28.69 21.79 -6.09
CA ARG A 320 -27.76 22.15 -5.00
C ARG A 320 -26.34 22.44 -5.44
N LEU A 321 -25.82 21.67 -6.37
CA LEU A 321 -24.39 21.67 -6.69
C LEU A 321 -24.05 22.35 -8.02
N GLU A 322 -25.05 22.83 -8.82
CA GLU A 322 -24.75 23.53 -10.06
C GLU A 322 -23.87 24.76 -9.82
N GLY A 323 -22.68 24.75 -10.45
CA GLY A 323 -21.71 25.86 -10.33
C GLY A 323 -20.91 25.85 -9.01
N HIS A 324 -21.10 24.85 -8.14
CA HIS A 324 -20.33 24.72 -6.92
C HIS A 324 -18.83 24.53 -7.23
N GLN A 325 -17.96 25.22 -6.49
CA GLN A 325 -16.52 25.13 -6.67
C GLN A 325 -15.96 23.92 -5.94
N VAL A 326 -14.88 23.33 -6.44
CA VAL A 326 -14.18 22.27 -5.72
C VAL A 326 -13.52 22.85 -4.48
N SER A 327 -13.80 22.28 -3.32
CA SER A 327 -13.19 22.69 -2.04
C SER A 327 -11.71 22.33 -1.98
N ASP A 328 -10.91 23.23 -1.44
CA ASP A 328 -9.47 22.98 -1.22
C ASP A 328 -9.24 21.83 -0.22
N ARG A 329 -8.30 20.97 -0.53
CA ARG A 329 -7.90 19.84 0.33
C ARG A 329 -6.50 20.02 0.90
N SER A 330 -6.31 19.60 2.16
CA SER A 330 -4.99 19.50 2.77
C SER A 330 -4.43 18.10 2.55
N VAL A 331 -3.71 17.90 1.46
CA VAL A 331 -3.19 16.59 1.06
C VAL A 331 -1.84 16.30 1.71
N ARG A 332 -1.74 15.11 2.35
CA ARG A 332 -0.49 14.55 2.85
C ARG A 332 0.01 13.48 1.89
N GLN A 333 0.99 13.81 1.08
CA GLN A 333 1.62 12.85 0.19
C GLN A 333 2.46 11.84 0.97
N ILE A 334 2.29 10.55 0.67
CA ILE A 334 3.05 9.45 1.29
C ILE A 334 3.64 8.59 0.18
N GLY A 335 4.96 8.33 0.24
CA GLY A 335 5.61 7.28 -0.54
C GLY A 335 5.33 5.93 0.11
N ALA A 336 4.75 4.99 -0.64
CA ALA A 336 4.36 3.68 -0.11
C ALA A 336 4.41 2.59 -1.18
N ALA A 337 4.58 1.35 -0.76
CA ALA A 337 4.22 0.15 -1.51
C ALA A 337 2.85 -0.37 -1.07
N ALA A 338 2.24 -1.27 -1.83
CA ALA A 338 0.99 -1.91 -1.41
C ALA A 338 0.99 -3.39 -1.77
N SER A 339 0.48 -4.22 -0.85
CA SER A 339 0.04 -5.57 -1.16
C SER A 339 -1.33 -5.51 -1.86
N LEU A 340 -1.94 -6.66 -2.12
CA LEU A 340 -3.34 -6.68 -2.54
C LEU A 340 -4.26 -6.05 -1.48
N TYR A 341 -3.88 -6.09 -0.20
CA TYR A 341 -4.74 -5.79 0.94
C TYR A 341 -4.56 -4.38 1.48
N ALA A 342 -3.32 -3.97 1.76
CA ALA A 342 -3.01 -2.73 2.46
C ALA A 342 -1.76 -2.05 1.91
N GLU A 343 -1.69 -0.72 2.08
CA GLU A 343 -0.48 0.07 1.84
C GLU A 343 0.50 -0.08 2.99
N VAL A 344 1.79 0.05 2.66
CA VAL A 344 2.89 0.11 3.61
C VAL A 344 3.75 1.33 3.28
N PRO A 345 3.72 2.39 4.10
CA PRO A 345 4.58 3.55 3.92
C PRO A 345 6.06 3.19 3.93
N PHE A 346 6.85 3.83 3.08
CA PHE A 346 8.30 3.60 3.09
C PHE A 346 8.98 4.15 4.35
N ARG A 347 8.45 5.23 4.92
CA ARG A 347 8.90 5.77 6.20
C ARG A 347 8.06 5.24 7.33
N GLN A 348 8.72 4.64 8.29
CA GLN A 348 8.09 4.13 9.52
C GLN A 348 8.30 5.17 10.64
N ASP A 349 7.27 5.42 11.45
CA ASP A 349 7.32 6.47 12.48
C ASP A 349 8.33 6.16 13.59
N THR A 350 8.49 4.88 13.95
CA THR A 350 9.30 4.47 15.11
C THR A 350 10.36 3.42 14.77
N SER A 351 10.60 3.14 13.48
CA SER A 351 11.47 2.05 13.05
C SER A 351 11.97 2.32 11.63
N TYR A 352 12.82 1.43 11.13
CA TYR A 352 13.15 1.34 9.71
C TYR A 352 12.19 0.36 9.01
N LEU A 353 12.04 0.50 7.69
CA LEU A 353 11.29 -0.44 6.88
C LEU A 353 12.13 -1.71 6.64
N SER A 354 11.70 -2.82 7.20
CA SER A 354 12.38 -4.12 7.04
C SER A 354 11.89 -4.83 5.77
N ILE A 355 12.80 -5.09 4.84
CA ILE A 355 12.55 -5.90 3.63
C ILE A 355 13.13 -7.28 3.86
N GLY A 356 12.27 -8.30 3.89
CA GLY A 356 12.66 -9.68 4.23
C GLY A 356 13.45 -10.35 3.11
N GLU A 357 14.70 -10.74 3.38
CA GLU A 357 15.67 -11.29 2.41
C GLU A 357 15.53 -12.79 2.13
N ARG A 358 14.65 -13.51 2.82
CA ARG A 358 14.65 -14.99 2.78
C ARG A 358 13.92 -15.60 1.58
N THR A 359 13.13 -14.82 0.85
CA THR A 359 12.48 -15.20 -0.40
C THR A 359 13.36 -14.91 -1.63
N ASN A 360 14.68 -14.87 -1.43
CA ASN A 360 15.68 -14.61 -2.45
C ASN A 360 16.52 -15.88 -2.71
N ALA A 361 16.51 -16.38 -3.96
CA ALA A 361 17.21 -17.62 -4.35
C ALA A 361 18.74 -17.52 -4.21
N ASN A 362 19.30 -16.32 -4.31
CA ASN A 362 20.73 -16.08 -4.13
C ASN A 362 21.12 -15.99 -2.65
N GLY A 363 20.27 -15.39 -1.81
CA GLY A 363 20.54 -15.17 -0.38
C GLY A 363 20.09 -16.30 0.53
N SER A 364 19.08 -17.11 0.15
CA SER A 364 18.46 -18.12 1.00
C SER A 364 18.62 -19.53 0.45
N LYS A 365 19.42 -20.36 1.11
CA LYS A 365 19.58 -21.77 0.73
C LYS A 365 18.26 -22.54 0.73
N ALA A 366 17.43 -22.34 1.77
CA ALA A 366 16.15 -23.05 1.92
C ALA A 366 15.17 -22.68 0.78
N PHE A 367 15.08 -21.39 0.45
CA PHE A 367 14.25 -20.93 -0.64
C PHE A 367 14.75 -21.45 -2.00
N ARG A 368 16.05 -21.37 -2.25
CA ARG A 368 16.66 -21.91 -3.47
C ARG A 368 16.40 -23.41 -3.64
N GLU A 369 16.55 -24.20 -2.61
CA GLU A 369 16.30 -25.65 -2.67
C GLU A 369 14.80 -25.95 -2.91
N ALA A 370 13.91 -25.17 -2.34
CA ALA A 370 12.47 -25.29 -2.59
C ALA A 370 12.13 -24.90 -4.04
N LEU A 371 12.67 -23.76 -4.53
CA LEU A 371 12.50 -23.27 -5.91
C LEU A 371 12.98 -24.30 -6.93
N LEU A 372 14.20 -24.83 -6.78
CA LEU A 372 14.78 -25.80 -7.69
C LEU A 372 14.01 -27.13 -7.72
N ALA A 373 13.36 -27.49 -6.63
CA ALA A 373 12.53 -28.67 -6.54
C ALA A 373 11.05 -28.40 -6.84
N GLU A 374 10.70 -27.18 -7.27
CA GLU A 374 9.33 -26.72 -7.55
C GLU A 374 8.35 -26.94 -6.38
N ARG A 375 8.86 -26.90 -5.16
CA ARG A 375 8.05 -26.96 -3.94
C ARG A 375 7.53 -25.54 -3.62
N TRP A 376 6.59 -25.09 -4.42
CA TRP A 376 6.03 -23.73 -4.36
C TRP A 376 5.43 -23.40 -3.00
N ASP A 377 4.77 -24.36 -2.36
CA ASP A 377 4.15 -24.16 -1.05
C ASP A 377 5.22 -23.92 0.04
N ASP A 378 6.38 -24.60 -0.04
CA ASP A 378 7.51 -24.33 0.85
C ASP A 378 8.04 -22.90 0.65
N CYS A 379 8.06 -22.40 -0.59
CA CYS A 379 8.44 -21.01 -0.88
C CYS A 379 7.46 -20.00 -0.26
N VAL A 380 6.17 -20.28 -0.34
CA VAL A 380 5.11 -19.47 0.30
C VAL A 380 5.23 -19.52 1.83
N ASP A 381 5.53 -20.68 2.42
CA ASP A 381 5.71 -20.80 3.87
C ASP A 381 6.95 -20.04 4.38
N ILE A 382 8.02 -19.96 3.58
CA ILE A 382 9.16 -19.09 3.88
C ILE A 382 8.74 -17.62 3.87
N ALA A 383 7.93 -17.20 2.91
CA ALA A 383 7.38 -15.84 2.87
C ALA A 383 6.55 -15.55 4.13
N ARG A 384 5.61 -16.45 4.47
CA ARG A 384 4.76 -16.33 5.67
C ARG A 384 5.57 -16.29 6.96
N SER A 385 6.71 -17.01 7.03
CA SER A 385 7.57 -16.94 8.22
C SER A 385 8.17 -15.55 8.39
N GLN A 386 8.54 -14.86 7.30
CA GLN A 386 9.09 -13.51 7.37
C GLN A 386 8.05 -12.49 7.81
N ILE A 387 6.77 -12.68 7.43
CA ILE A 387 5.66 -11.86 7.93
C ILE A 387 5.57 -11.98 9.46
N ARG A 388 5.64 -13.21 9.99
CA ARG A 388 5.64 -13.43 11.44
C ARG A 388 6.90 -12.90 12.13
N ASP A 389 8.03 -12.87 11.44
CA ASP A 389 9.30 -12.32 11.91
C ASP A 389 9.34 -10.78 11.89
N GLY A 390 8.27 -10.11 11.38
CA GLY A 390 8.11 -8.66 11.38
C GLY A 390 8.75 -7.94 10.19
N ALA A 391 8.88 -8.60 9.05
CA ALA A 391 9.14 -7.91 7.80
C ALA A 391 7.97 -7.00 7.43
N HIS A 392 8.24 -5.89 6.75
CA HIS A 392 7.25 -4.97 6.19
C HIS A 392 7.03 -5.20 4.70
N LEU A 393 8.07 -5.59 3.96
CA LEU A 393 8.05 -6.01 2.57
C LEU A 393 8.78 -7.34 2.43
N LEU A 394 8.56 -8.04 1.30
CA LEU A 394 9.26 -9.28 0.96
C LEU A 394 10.08 -9.11 -0.31
N ASP A 395 11.39 -9.38 -0.24
CA ASP A 395 12.28 -9.42 -1.39
C ASP A 395 12.12 -10.77 -2.11
N LEU A 396 11.63 -10.75 -3.35
CA LEU A 396 11.39 -11.93 -4.17
C LEU A 396 12.37 -12.00 -5.33
N ASN A 397 13.34 -12.90 -5.25
CA ASN A 397 14.29 -13.19 -6.31
C ASN A 397 14.26 -14.66 -6.69
N VAL A 398 14.10 -14.95 -7.98
CA VAL A 398 14.05 -16.30 -8.54
C VAL A 398 15.19 -16.57 -9.54
N ASP A 399 16.11 -15.62 -9.69
CA ASP A 399 17.20 -15.72 -10.66
C ASP A 399 18.14 -16.88 -10.29
N TYR A 400 18.14 -17.91 -11.13
CA TYR A 400 19.02 -19.06 -11.02
C TYR A 400 19.42 -19.60 -12.39
N VAL A 401 20.70 -19.87 -12.55
CA VAL A 401 21.26 -20.35 -13.82
C VAL A 401 20.58 -21.65 -14.28
N GLY A 402 20.06 -21.63 -15.50
CA GLY A 402 19.43 -22.80 -16.14
C GLY A 402 17.92 -22.95 -15.86
N ARG A 403 17.28 -21.96 -15.20
CA ARG A 403 15.82 -21.91 -15.04
C ARG A 403 15.19 -20.84 -15.93
N ASP A 404 13.89 -20.99 -16.20
CA ASP A 404 13.07 -19.95 -16.79
C ASP A 404 12.59 -19.01 -15.67
N GLY A 405 13.36 -17.94 -15.42
CA GLY A 405 13.06 -16.99 -14.35
C GLY A 405 11.71 -16.30 -14.53
N ALA A 406 11.29 -16.03 -15.77
CA ALA A 406 9.97 -15.40 -16.00
C ALA A 406 8.81 -16.33 -15.67
N ALA A 407 8.95 -17.64 -15.96
CA ALA A 407 7.95 -18.64 -15.56
C ALA A 407 7.91 -18.82 -14.04
N ASP A 408 9.06 -18.91 -13.37
CA ASP A 408 9.18 -19.03 -11.92
C ASP A 408 8.63 -17.80 -11.20
N MET A 409 8.96 -16.60 -11.66
CA MET A 409 8.43 -15.35 -11.10
C MET A 409 6.92 -15.26 -11.27
N ARG A 410 6.41 -15.62 -12.44
CA ARG A 410 4.95 -15.63 -12.69
C ARG A 410 4.21 -16.55 -11.73
N GLU A 411 4.74 -17.74 -11.48
CA GLU A 411 4.13 -18.72 -10.56
C GLU A 411 4.19 -18.24 -9.11
N LEU A 412 5.35 -17.79 -8.63
CA LEU A 412 5.49 -17.33 -7.25
C LEU A 412 4.78 -16.02 -6.97
N ALA A 413 4.84 -15.05 -7.87
CA ALA A 413 4.10 -13.80 -7.71
C ALA A 413 2.59 -14.04 -7.68
N PHE A 414 2.07 -14.97 -8.52
CA PHE A 414 0.67 -15.37 -8.49
C PHE A 414 0.25 -15.95 -7.14
N ARG A 415 1.05 -16.87 -6.58
CA ARG A 415 0.76 -17.45 -5.26
C ARG A 415 0.87 -16.43 -4.14
N LEU A 416 1.88 -15.59 -4.17
CA LEU A 416 2.13 -14.57 -3.15
C LEU A 416 1.13 -13.41 -3.22
N ALA A 417 0.55 -13.12 -4.38
CA ALA A 417 -0.45 -12.06 -4.55
C ALA A 417 -1.60 -12.15 -3.55
N THR A 418 -2.05 -13.38 -3.22
CA THR A 418 -3.14 -13.61 -2.26
C THR A 418 -2.65 -14.21 -0.94
N ALA A 419 -1.48 -14.85 -0.90
CA ALA A 419 -0.95 -15.49 0.29
C ALA A 419 -0.15 -14.55 1.20
N SER A 420 0.34 -13.42 0.66
CA SER A 420 1.09 -12.40 1.40
C SER A 420 0.23 -11.19 1.71
N THR A 421 0.24 -10.77 2.98
CA THR A 421 -0.33 -9.48 3.39
C THR A 421 0.66 -8.33 3.20
N LEU A 422 1.92 -8.62 2.87
CA LEU A 422 2.97 -7.62 2.65
C LEU A 422 3.21 -7.37 1.17
N PRO A 423 3.59 -6.13 0.78
CA PRO A 423 4.02 -5.81 -0.56
C PRO A 423 5.28 -6.59 -0.97
N ILE A 424 5.46 -6.78 -2.27
CA ILE A 424 6.58 -7.52 -2.85
C ILE A 424 7.58 -6.55 -3.48
N VAL A 425 8.86 -6.75 -3.17
CA VAL A 425 9.99 -6.20 -3.90
C VAL A 425 10.37 -7.23 -4.96
N LEU A 426 10.22 -6.91 -6.23
CA LEU A 426 10.61 -7.78 -7.34
C LEU A 426 12.10 -7.56 -7.63
N ASP A 427 12.91 -8.54 -7.30
CA ASP A 427 14.37 -8.50 -7.46
C ASP A 427 14.81 -9.40 -8.60
N SER A 428 15.28 -8.80 -9.67
CA SER A 428 15.86 -9.53 -10.80
C SER A 428 16.77 -8.64 -11.65
N THR A 429 17.76 -9.27 -12.28
CA THR A 429 18.60 -8.60 -13.30
C THR A 429 17.94 -8.60 -14.67
N GLU A 430 16.88 -9.40 -14.89
CA GLU A 430 16.22 -9.60 -16.19
C GLU A 430 14.88 -8.83 -16.24
N PRO A 431 14.72 -7.85 -17.16
CA PRO A 431 13.46 -7.09 -17.29
C PRO A 431 12.23 -7.97 -17.55
N ALA A 432 12.38 -9.08 -18.28
CA ALA A 432 11.28 -10.02 -18.54
C ALA A 432 10.79 -10.72 -17.28
N VAL A 433 11.66 -10.96 -16.31
CA VAL A 433 11.32 -11.54 -14.99
C VAL A 433 10.55 -10.51 -14.16
N LEU A 434 11.00 -9.25 -14.15
CA LEU A 434 10.32 -8.14 -13.49
C LEU A 434 8.89 -7.95 -14.04
N GLN A 435 8.75 -7.91 -15.37
CA GLN A 435 7.44 -7.80 -16.02
C GLN A 435 6.51 -8.96 -15.65
N ALA A 436 7.03 -10.20 -15.65
CA ALA A 436 6.24 -11.37 -15.26
C ALA A 436 5.68 -11.28 -13.84
N GLY A 437 6.41 -10.67 -12.90
CA GLY A 437 5.96 -10.38 -11.55
C GLY A 437 4.92 -9.25 -11.50
N LEU A 438 5.19 -8.14 -12.17
CA LEU A 438 4.31 -6.97 -12.21
C LEU A 438 2.92 -7.30 -12.77
N GLU A 439 2.84 -8.19 -13.76
CA GLU A 439 1.57 -8.65 -14.36
C GLU A 439 0.78 -9.62 -13.46
N ARG A 440 1.24 -9.90 -12.23
CA ARG A 440 0.58 -10.77 -11.24
C ARG A 440 0.20 -10.06 -9.95
N LEU A 441 0.78 -8.89 -9.68
CA LEU A 441 0.59 -8.15 -8.44
C LEU A 441 -0.41 -7.01 -8.60
N GLY A 442 -1.57 -7.13 -7.96
CA GLY A 442 -2.60 -6.08 -7.93
C GLY A 442 -2.15 -4.85 -7.13
N GLY A 443 -1.41 -5.05 -6.05
CA GLY A 443 -0.80 -3.98 -5.26
C GLY A 443 0.32 -3.23 -5.99
N ARG A 444 0.98 -2.31 -5.29
CA ARG A 444 2.13 -1.57 -5.79
C ARG A 444 3.43 -2.26 -5.38
N ALA A 445 4.13 -2.85 -6.34
CA ALA A 445 5.44 -3.45 -6.13
C ALA A 445 6.56 -2.41 -6.08
N VAL A 446 7.70 -2.82 -5.53
CA VAL A 446 8.98 -2.11 -5.65
C VAL A 446 9.88 -2.92 -6.59
N ILE A 447 10.53 -2.28 -7.54
CA ILE A 447 11.49 -2.94 -8.43
C ILE A 447 12.90 -2.81 -7.86
N ASN A 448 13.58 -3.92 -7.70
CA ASN A 448 15.00 -4.04 -7.34
C ASN A 448 15.75 -4.68 -8.52
N SER A 449 16.48 -3.94 -9.33
CA SER A 449 16.86 -2.57 -9.23
C SER A 449 17.14 -1.94 -10.61
N ALA A 450 17.23 -0.62 -10.63
CA ALA A 450 17.82 0.13 -11.75
C ALA A 450 19.24 0.58 -11.40
N ASN A 451 20.12 0.74 -12.39
CA ASN A 451 21.47 1.31 -12.26
C ASN A 451 22.01 1.76 -13.62
N TYR A 452 23.13 2.44 -13.63
CA TYR A 452 23.77 3.01 -14.84
C TYR A 452 24.98 2.21 -15.34
N GLU A 453 25.09 0.92 -15.04
CA GLU A 453 26.24 0.10 -15.46
C GLU A 453 26.48 0.16 -16.97
N ASP A 454 25.41 0.21 -17.79
CA ASP A 454 25.41 0.36 -19.23
C ASP A 454 24.90 1.74 -19.72
N GLY A 455 24.87 2.72 -18.82
CA GLY A 455 24.44 4.09 -19.09
C GLY A 455 22.91 4.27 -19.05
N ASP A 456 22.42 5.36 -19.68
CA ASP A 456 21.01 5.75 -19.72
C ASP A 456 20.44 5.87 -21.15
N GLY A 457 21.10 5.28 -22.14
CA GLY A 457 20.63 5.24 -23.51
C GLY A 457 19.26 4.52 -23.63
N PRO A 458 18.51 4.72 -24.73
CA PRO A 458 17.17 4.15 -24.88
C PRO A 458 17.11 2.62 -24.80
N ASP A 459 18.20 1.96 -25.15
CA ASP A 459 18.33 0.49 -25.11
C ASP A 459 19.05 0.00 -23.84
N SER A 460 19.42 0.90 -22.92
CA SER A 460 20.06 0.54 -21.66
C SER A 460 19.10 -0.22 -20.74
N ARG A 461 19.67 -1.01 -19.83
CA ARG A 461 18.90 -1.68 -18.78
C ARG A 461 18.18 -0.66 -17.89
N PHE A 462 18.84 0.47 -17.57
CA PHE A 462 18.22 1.56 -16.82
C PHE A 462 16.91 2.02 -17.49
N SER A 463 16.95 2.39 -18.78
CA SER A 463 15.78 2.87 -19.50
C SER A 463 14.70 1.78 -19.63
N THR A 464 15.09 0.53 -19.88
CA THR A 464 14.15 -0.59 -19.97
C THR A 464 13.43 -0.84 -18.65
N VAL A 465 14.14 -0.86 -17.53
CA VAL A 465 13.56 -1.02 -16.19
C VAL A 465 12.68 0.18 -15.84
N MET A 466 13.13 1.40 -16.09
CA MET A 466 12.35 2.60 -15.79
C MET A 466 11.06 2.71 -16.61
N ASN A 467 11.05 2.22 -17.84
CA ASN A 467 9.81 2.11 -18.62
C ASN A 467 8.82 1.14 -17.96
N LEU A 468 9.26 -0.01 -17.45
CA LEU A 468 8.39 -0.93 -16.69
C LEU A 468 7.87 -0.29 -15.40
N VAL A 469 8.75 0.43 -14.68
CA VAL A 469 8.38 1.18 -13.46
C VAL A 469 7.26 2.17 -13.74
N ALA A 470 7.42 3.00 -14.78
CA ALA A 470 6.44 4.01 -15.16
C ALA A 470 5.14 3.39 -15.69
N GLU A 471 5.23 2.33 -16.52
CA GLU A 471 4.06 1.65 -17.09
C GLU A 471 3.18 1.01 -16.00
N HIS A 472 3.80 0.38 -15.00
CA HIS A 472 3.10 -0.34 -13.95
C HIS A 472 2.90 0.46 -12.64
N GLY A 473 3.36 1.71 -12.59
CA GLY A 473 3.26 2.57 -11.41
C GLY A 473 4.05 2.05 -10.20
N ALA A 474 5.11 1.27 -10.41
CA ALA A 474 5.93 0.72 -9.34
C ALA A 474 6.81 1.79 -8.67
N ALA A 475 7.31 1.50 -7.48
CA ALA A 475 8.45 2.20 -6.91
C ALA A 475 9.76 1.52 -7.34
N VAL A 476 10.91 2.19 -7.18
CA VAL A 476 12.17 1.66 -7.69
C VAL A 476 13.32 1.84 -6.70
N ILE A 477 14.08 0.77 -6.51
CA ILE A 477 15.41 0.82 -5.86
C ILE A 477 16.44 1.12 -6.94
N VAL A 478 17.28 2.12 -6.70
CA VAL A 478 18.38 2.49 -7.60
C VAL A 478 19.71 2.29 -6.90
N LEU A 479 20.54 1.42 -7.46
CA LEU A 479 21.88 1.16 -6.96
C LEU A 479 22.83 2.30 -7.35
N THR A 480 23.74 2.68 -6.46
CA THR A 480 24.81 3.64 -6.76
C THR A 480 25.93 2.99 -7.57
N ILE A 481 25.56 2.57 -8.81
CA ILE A 481 26.44 1.98 -9.82
C ILE A 481 26.31 2.82 -11.08
N ASP A 482 27.44 3.23 -11.66
CA ASP A 482 27.50 3.90 -12.95
C ASP A 482 28.47 3.18 -13.92
N GLU A 483 28.75 3.78 -15.04
CA GLU A 483 29.61 3.22 -16.09
C GLU A 483 31.07 2.99 -15.62
N GLU A 484 31.47 3.64 -14.51
CA GLU A 484 32.78 3.42 -13.88
C GLU A 484 32.76 2.18 -12.95
N GLY A 485 31.58 1.72 -12.54
CA GLY A 485 31.35 0.57 -11.67
C GLY A 485 30.57 0.89 -10.40
N GLN A 486 30.77 0.07 -9.37
CA GLN A 486 30.13 0.22 -8.06
C GLN A 486 30.76 1.35 -7.26
N ALA A 487 30.01 2.39 -6.92
CA ALA A 487 30.52 3.54 -6.17
C ALA A 487 30.95 3.14 -4.75
N ARG A 488 32.19 3.42 -4.39
CA ARG A 488 32.75 3.08 -3.06
C ARG A 488 32.85 4.29 -2.14
N THR A 489 33.18 5.46 -2.64
CA THR A 489 33.26 6.67 -1.82
C THR A 489 31.94 7.38 -1.67
N ALA A 490 31.72 8.08 -0.57
CA ALA A 490 30.51 8.84 -0.31
C ALA A 490 30.23 9.86 -1.43
N GLU A 491 31.25 10.57 -1.89
CA GLU A 491 31.13 11.54 -2.98
C GLU A 491 30.62 10.88 -4.28
N TRP A 492 31.17 9.72 -4.64
CA TRP A 492 30.75 9.01 -5.84
C TRP A 492 29.31 8.48 -5.71
N LYS A 493 28.96 7.87 -4.56
CA LYS A 493 27.59 7.42 -4.28
C LYS A 493 26.59 8.56 -4.40
N VAL A 494 26.87 9.71 -3.83
CA VAL A 494 26.03 10.91 -3.89
C VAL A 494 25.91 11.42 -5.33
N ARG A 495 27.01 11.45 -6.10
CA ARG A 495 26.98 11.84 -7.53
C ARG A 495 26.03 10.97 -8.34
N VAL A 496 26.09 9.65 -8.17
CA VAL A 496 25.19 8.72 -8.87
C VAL A 496 23.75 8.90 -8.40
N ALA A 497 23.52 9.07 -7.09
CA ALA A 497 22.20 9.32 -6.54
C ALA A 497 21.55 10.61 -7.09
N GLN A 498 22.33 11.69 -7.19
CA GLN A 498 21.86 12.96 -7.78
C GLN A 498 21.44 12.79 -9.25
N ARG A 499 22.26 12.08 -10.06
CA ARG A 499 21.91 11.76 -11.44
C ARG A 499 20.60 10.97 -11.50
N ALA A 500 20.49 9.94 -10.67
CA ALA A 500 19.30 9.07 -10.65
C ALA A 500 18.02 9.83 -10.29
N VAL A 501 18.06 10.64 -9.23
CA VAL A 501 16.91 11.44 -8.83
C VAL A 501 16.48 12.40 -9.94
N THR A 502 17.42 13.09 -10.56
CA THR A 502 17.15 14.02 -11.67
C THR A 502 16.55 13.28 -12.86
N ASP A 503 17.20 12.23 -13.35
CA ASP A 503 16.73 11.48 -14.52
C ASP A 503 15.35 10.87 -14.31
N ILE A 504 15.11 10.28 -13.14
CA ILE A 504 13.85 9.57 -12.84
C ILE A 504 12.69 10.56 -12.71
N THR A 505 12.93 11.71 -12.07
CA THR A 505 11.86 12.71 -11.92
C THR A 505 11.58 13.47 -13.22
N GLU A 506 12.62 13.84 -13.99
CA GLU A 506 12.45 14.66 -15.18
C GLU A 506 12.08 13.86 -16.44
N LYS A 507 12.67 12.65 -16.61
CA LYS A 507 12.44 11.83 -17.81
C LYS A 507 11.26 10.87 -17.68
N PHE A 508 11.00 10.34 -16.48
CA PHE A 508 9.98 9.33 -16.25
C PHE A 508 8.81 9.82 -15.38
N GLY A 509 8.89 11.03 -14.81
CA GLY A 509 7.82 11.67 -14.08
C GLY A 509 7.49 11.04 -12.71
N LEU A 510 8.39 10.21 -12.14
CA LEU A 510 8.19 9.64 -10.82
C LEU A 510 8.39 10.72 -9.75
N ARG A 511 7.69 10.57 -8.63
CA ARG A 511 7.90 11.40 -7.45
C ARG A 511 9.17 10.99 -6.73
N GLN A 512 9.86 11.93 -6.08
CA GLN A 512 11.03 11.62 -5.26
C GLN A 512 10.73 10.60 -4.16
N SER A 513 9.53 10.63 -3.60
CA SER A 513 9.07 9.67 -2.57
C SER A 513 8.99 8.21 -3.05
N ASP A 514 9.00 7.98 -4.36
CA ASP A 514 8.91 6.66 -4.97
C ASP A 514 10.27 6.07 -5.36
N ILE A 515 11.35 6.81 -5.09
CA ILE A 515 12.74 6.44 -5.38
C ILE A 515 13.41 6.01 -4.07
N LEU A 516 14.01 4.82 -4.05
CA LEU A 516 14.80 4.30 -2.95
C LEU A 516 16.27 4.16 -3.41
N ILE A 517 17.17 4.98 -2.87
CA ILE A 517 18.60 4.93 -3.22
C ILE A 517 19.29 3.88 -2.35
N ASP A 518 19.89 2.88 -2.98
CA ASP A 518 20.81 1.95 -2.32
C ASP A 518 22.24 2.48 -2.45
N CYS A 519 22.76 2.96 -1.32
CA CYS A 519 24.13 3.49 -1.22
C CYS A 519 25.18 2.39 -1.27
N LEU A 520 24.82 1.15 -1.49
CA LEU A 520 25.67 -0.04 -1.51
C LEU A 520 26.43 -0.29 -0.20
N THR A 521 26.54 -1.53 0.15
CA THR A 521 27.29 -1.99 1.32
C THR A 521 28.29 -3.05 0.91
N PHE A 522 29.53 -2.87 1.32
CA PHE A 522 30.63 -3.79 1.03
C PHE A 522 31.12 -4.47 2.30
N PRO A 523 31.67 -5.70 2.21
CA PRO A 523 32.22 -6.38 3.37
C PRO A 523 33.40 -5.63 3.99
N ILE A 524 33.27 -5.20 5.25
CA ILE A 524 34.36 -4.52 6.00
C ILE A 524 35.27 -5.47 6.77
N ALA A 525 34.93 -6.76 6.79
CA ALA A 525 35.65 -7.79 7.53
C ALA A 525 36.60 -8.64 6.68
N THR A 526 36.94 -8.19 5.45
CA THR A 526 37.81 -8.94 4.52
C THR A 526 39.29 -8.86 4.87
N GLY A 527 39.69 -7.89 5.68
CA GLY A 527 41.09 -7.62 5.99
C GLY A 527 41.84 -6.78 4.92
N GLN A 528 41.20 -6.46 3.80
CA GLN A 528 41.75 -5.60 2.74
C GLN A 528 41.70 -4.14 3.20
N GLU A 529 42.78 -3.37 2.98
CA GLU A 529 42.87 -2.00 3.44
C GLU A 529 41.82 -1.10 2.78
N GLU A 530 41.59 -1.28 1.49
CA GLU A 530 40.62 -0.53 0.71
C GLU A 530 39.13 -0.68 1.16
N THR A 531 38.81 -1.77 1.87
CA THR A 531 37.44 -2.04 2.34
C THR A 531 37.17 -1.50 3.74
N ARG A 532 38.22 -1.11 4.48
CA ARG A 532 38.09 -0.70 5.89
C ARG A 532 37.16 0.47 6.12
N ARG A 533 37.13 1.40 5.16
CA ARG A 533 36.32 2.61 5.25
C ARG A 533 34.92 2.49 4.62
N ASP A 534 34.60 1.39 3.96
CA ASP A 534 33.33 1.24 3.22
C ASP A 534 32.10 1.47 4.12
N GLY A 535 32.17 1.11 5.40
CA GLY A 535 31.10 1.40 6.37
C GLY A 535 30.88 2.90 6.57
N ILE A 536 31.94 3.67 6.77
CA ILE A 536 31.89 5.13 6.93
C ILE A 536 31.36 5.79 5.66
N GLU A 537 31.91 5.41 4.50
CA GLU A 537 31.52 5.95 3.20
C GLU A 537 30.02 5.73 2.91
N THR A 538 29.47 4.60 3.33
CA THR A 538 28.03 4.31 3.21
C THR A 538 27.19 5.19 4.14
N ILE A 539 27.59 5.32 5.42
CA ILE A 539 26.89 6.17 6.40
C ILE A 539 26.89 7.64 5.97
N GLU A 540 28.05 8.15 5.50
CA GLU A 540 28.19 9.52 5.03
C GLU A 540 27.35 9.77 3.76
N ALA A 541 27.33 8.81 2.83
CA ALA A 541 26.50 8.89 1.63
C ALA A 541 25.01 8.95 1.96
N ILE A 542 24.51 8.11 2.87
CA ILE A 542 23.11 8.14 3.33
C ILE A 542 22.77 9.52 3.89
N ARG A 543 23.60 10.05 4.79
CA ARG A 543 23.40 11.36 5.40
C ARG A 543 23.32 12.47 4.36
N GLU A 544 24.20 12.45 3.39
CA GLU A 544 24.27 13.48 2.36
C GLU A 544 23.11 13.36 1.35
N VAL A 545 22.72 12.16 0.94
CA VAL A 545 21.53 11.92 0.10
C VAL A 545 20.27 12.44 0.79
N LYS A 546 20.06 12.13 2.07
CA LYS A 546 18.92 12.63 2.83
C LYS A 546 18.94 14.15 3.01
N ARG A 547 20.10 14.75 3.15
CA ARG A 547 20.26 16.21 3.23
C ARG A 547 19.90 16.90 1.91
N LEU A 548 20.28 16.31 0.77
CA LEU A 548 20.05 16.88 -0.56
C LEU A 548 18.62 16.64 -1.05
N PHE A 549 18.07 15.47 -0.77
CA PHE A 549 16.77 15.02 -1.23
C PHE A 549 15.95 14.46 -0.06
N PRO A 550 15.34 15.32 0.77
CA PRO A 550 14.64 14.88 1.97
C PRO A 550 13.47 13.91 1.69
N ASP A 551 12.87 13.99 0.51
CA ASP A 551 11.71 13.16 0.12
C ASP A 551 12.11 11.82 -0.51
N VAL A 552 13.35 11.68 -0.98
CA VAL A 552 13.89 10.41 -1.47
C VAL A 552 14.06 9.43 -0.31
N GLN A 553 13.77 8.16 -0.54
CA GLN A 553 14.04 7.10 0.43
C GLN A 553 15.46 6.56 0.24
N THR A 554 16.00 5.98 1.30
CA THR A 554 17.27 5.25 1.26
C THR A 554 17.08 3.81 1.70
N THR A 555 17.84 2.91 1.08
CA THR A 555 17.80 1.46 1.39
C THR A 555 19.21 0.88 1.38
N LEU A 556 19.37 -0.31 1.94
CA LEU A 556 20.65 -1.06 1.90
C LEU A 556 20.40 -2.57 1.84
N GLY A 557 21.17 -3.26 1.01
CA GLY A 557 21.42 -4.69 1.16
C GLY A 557 22.36 -4.94 2.36
N LEU A 558 21.84 -4.81 3.56
CA LEU A 558 22.60 -4.68 4.81
C LEU A 558 23.55 -5.85 5.07
N SER A 559 23.10 -7.08 4.81
CA SER A 559 23.82 -8.32 5.14
C SER A 559 25.19 -8.45 4.48
N ASN A 560 25.48 -7.61 3.48
CA ASN A 560 26.76 -7.58 2.78
C ASN A 560 27.90 -7.09 3.68
N VAL A 561 27.68 -6.14 4.61
CA VAL A 561 28.72 -5.58 5.50
C VAL A 561 29.47 -6.66 6.29
N SER A 562 28.78 -7.72 6.66
CA SER A 562 29.27 -8.81 7.50
C SER A 562 29.63 -10.08 6.74
N PHE A 563 29.68 -10.04 5.42
CA PHE A 563 29.98 -11.21 4.60
C PHE A 563 31.36 -11.79 4.98
N GLY A 564 31.43 -13.12 5.15
CA GLY A 564 32.63 -13.82 5.55
C GLY A 564 32.80 -14.06 7.06
N LEU A 565 32.03 -13.38 7.91
CA LEU A 565 32.03 -13.61 9.35
C LEU A 565 31.19 -14.82 9.76
N ASN A 566 31.46 -15.38 10.95
CA ASN A 566 30.61 -16.42 11.54
C ASN A 566 29.19 -15.88 11.87
N PRO A 567 28.18 -16.75 11.99
CA PRO A 567 26.80 -16.32 12.19
C PRO A 567 26.54 -15.45 13.43
N ALA A 568 27.25 -15.68 14.54
CA ALA A 568 27.09 -14.88 15.77
C ALA A 568 27.66 -13.47 15.60
N ALA A 569 28.85 -13.35 15.01
CA ALA A 569 29.48 -12.08 14.68
C ALA A 569 28.63 -11.26 13.68
N ARG A 570 28.03 -11.93 12.67
CA ARG A 570 27.14 -11.27 11.70
C ARG A 570 25.94 -10.62 12.35
N VAL A 571 25.31 -11.26 13.32
CA VAL A 571 24.15 -10.70 14.04
C VAL A 571 24.53 -9.39 14.72
N VAL A 572 25.68 -9.34 15.40
CA VAL A 572 26.15 -8.15 16.11
C VAL A 572 26.53 -7.04 15.13
N LEU A 573 27.38 -7.35 14.13
CA LEU A 573 27.83 -6.33 13.19
C LEU A 573 26.68 -5.75 12.36
N ASN A 574 25.77 -6.59 11.87
CA ASN A 574 24.61 -6.13 11.13
C ASN A 574 23.70 -5.22 11.97
N SER A 575 23.47 -5.59 13.25
CA SER A 575 22.63 -4.79 14.14
C SER A 575 23.24 -3.43 14.48
N VAL A 576 24.55 -3.39 14.75
CA VAL A 576 25.29 -2.16 15.05
C VAL A 576 25.35 -1.27 13.80
N PHE A 577 25.72 -1.82 12.64
CA PHE A 577 25.80 -1.06 11.40
C PHE A 577 24.45 -0.50 10.96
N LEU A 578 23.37 -1.29 11.10
CA LEU A 578 22.03 -0.82 10.83
C LEU A 578 21.65 0.38 11.70
N ASN A 579 21.94 0.32 13.00
CA ASN A 579 21.69 1.42 13.92
C ASN A 579 22.38 2.73 13.47
N GLU A 580 23.66 2.64 13.11
CA GLU A 580 24.43 3.81 12.66
C GLU A 580 23.91 4.37 11.32
N CYS A 581 23.44 3.49 10.43
CA CYS A 581 22.80 3.91 9.19
C CYS A 581 21.43 4.58 9.43
N ILE A 582 20.61 4.08 10.36
CA ILE A 582 19.32 4.69 10.76
C ILE A 582 19.58 6.09 11.34
N GLU A 583 20.56 6.24 12.22
CA GLU A 583 20.97 7.55 12.77
C GLU A 583 21.46 8.52 11.67
N ALA A 584 21.95 7.99 10.55
CA ALA A 584 22.31 8.79 9.38
C ALA A 584 21.12 9.13 8.48
N GLY A 585 19.95 8.53 8.69
CA GLY A 585 18.73 8.76 7.93
C GLY A 585 18.32 7.62 7.00
N LEU A 586 18.78 6.39 7.22
CA LEU A 586 18.35 5.22 6.45
C LEU A 586 16.87 4.93 6.71
N ASP A 587 16.08 4.82 5.64
CA ASP A 587 14.64 4.55 5.73
C ASP A 587 14.34 3.04 5.71
N SER A 588 15.09 2.24 4.96
CA SER A 588 14.81 0.80 4.79
C SER A 588 16.07 -0.06 4.67
N ALA A 589 15.93 -1.35 4.93
CA ALA A 589 17.03 -2.31 4.73
C ALA A 589 16.51 -3.70 4.35
N ILE A 590 17.21 -4.36 3.42
CA ILE A 590 17.00 -5.77 3.06
C ILE A 590 17.77 -6.61 4.08
N VAL A 591 17.02 -7.33 4.92
CA VAL A 591 17.57 -8.00 6.11
C VAL A 591 16.80 -9.28 6.47
N HIS A 592 17.44 -10.09 7.27
CA HIS A 592 16.74 -11.13 8.04
C HIS A 592 16.22 -10.51 9.35
N ALA A 593 14.97 -10.06 9.39
CA ALA A 593 14.40 -9.31 10.51
C ALA A 593 14.62 -9.98 11.88
N ALA A 594 14.42 -11.30 11.98
CA ALA A 594 14.62 -12.07 13.21
C ALA A 594 16.09 -12.13 13.69
N LYS A 595 17.06 -11.69 12.88
CA LYS A 595 18.49 -11.66 13.24
C LYS A 595 19.02 -10.26 13.53
N ILE A 596 18.23 -9.25 13.42
CA ILE A 596 18.55 -7.90 13.88
C ILE A 596 18.15 -7.81 15.34
N ILE A 597 19.08 -7.49 16.22
CA ILE A 597 18.82 -7.38 17.65
C ILE A 597 18.98 -5.93 18.12
N PRO A 598 18.15 -5.47 19.08
CA PRO A 598 18.28 -4.13 19.64
C PRO A 598 19.67 -3.89 20.25
N MET A 599 20.19 -2.68 20.11
CA MET A 599 21.50 -2.29 20.65
C MET A 599 21.66 -2.58 22.15
N ALA A 600 20.58 -2.43 22.92
CA ALA A 600 20.54 -2.71 24.36
C ALA A 600 20.72 -4.21 24.71
N ARG A 601 20.54 -5.10 23.72
CA ARG A 601 20.73 -6.55 23.88
C ARG A 601 22.15 -7.01 23.46
N ILE A 602 22.99 -6.14 22.93
CA ILE A 602 24.37 -6.44 22.54
C ILE A 602 25.27 -6.15 23.74
N PRO A 603 26.12 -7.09 24.20
CA PRO A 603 27.10 -6.85 25.26
C PRO A 603 27.99 -5.63 24.92
N ASP A 604 28.31 -4.79 25.94
CA ASP A 604 28.98 -3.52 25.74
C ASP A 604 30.30 -3.66 24.96
N GLU A 605 31.14 -4.65 25.32
CA GLU A 605 32.40 -4.88 24.61
C GLU A 605 32.21 -5.25 23.14
N GLN A 606 31.21 -6.13 22.83
CA GLN A 606 30.92 -6.53 21.46
C GLN A 606 30.39 -5.33 20.64
N ARG A 607 29.56 -4.48 21.28
CA ARG A 607 29.01 -3.27 20.67
C ARG A 607 30.11 -2.25 20.37
N GLU A 608 30.99 -1.97 21.33
CA GLU A 608 32.08 -1.01 21.17
C GLU A 608 33.07 -1.44 20.09
N VAL A 609 33.47 -2.71 20.09
CA VAL A 609 34.40 -3.24 19.07
C VAL A 609 33.73 -3.26 17.68
N ALA A 610 32.43 -3.54 17.59
CA ALA A 610 31.68 -3.44 16.33
C ALA A 610 31.61 -2.01 15.83
N LEU A 611 31.35 -1.02 16.70
CA LEU A 611 31.43 0.40 16.36
C LEU A 611 32.83 0.82 15.90
N ASP A 612 33.87 0.35 16.59
CA ASP A 612 35.25 0.61 16.19
C ASP A 612 35.56 0.02 14.80
N MET A 613 34.97 -1.14 14.47
CA MET A 613 35.04 -1.73 13.12
C MET A 613 34.35 -0.87 12.06
N VAL A 614 33.11 -0.46 12.33
CA VAL A 614 32.30 0.36 11.40
C VAL A 614 33.02 1.66 11.09
N TYR A 615 33.64 2.30 12.10
CA TYR A 615 34.34 3.58 11.97
C TYR A 615 35.85 3.47 11.78
N ASP A 616 36.38 2.26 11.56
CA ASP A 616 37.83 1.99 11.36
C ASP A 616 38.71 2.68 12.39
N ARG A 617 38.37 2.58 13.69
CA ARG A 617 39.07 3.24 14.81
C ARG A 617 40.30 2.47 15.24
N ARG A 618 41.29 2.35 14.37
CA ARG A 618 42.59 1.73 14.65
C ARG A 618 43.48 2.64 15.49
N ARG A 619 44.29 2.06 16.35
CA ARG A 619 45.31 2.79 17.14
C ARG A 619 46.69 2.17 16.93
N PRO A 620 47.69 2.98 16.54
CA PRO A 620 49.04 2.47 16.41
C PRO A 620 49.59 2.06 17.78
N GLY A 621 50.43 1.03 17.81
CA GLY A 621 51.10 0.60 19.05
C GLY A 621 52.09 1.65 19.55
N THR A 622 52.26 1.69 20.85
CA THR A 622 53.28 2.50 21.57
C THR A 622 54.20 1.58 22.36
N GLU A 623 55.24 2.14 22.99
CA GLU A 623 56.09 1.35 23.89
C GLU A 623 55.33 0.75 25.07
N ALA A 624 54.21 1.33 25.48
CA ALA A 624 53.38 0.94 26.59
C ALA A 624 52.15 0.07 26.24
N GLU A 625 51.63 0.21 25.00
CA GLU A 625 50.42 -0.41 24.56
C GLU A 625 50.58 -1.04 23.17
N PRO A 626 50.10 -2.27 22.93
CA PRO A 626 50.08 -2.89 21.61
C PRO A 626 49.21 -2.12 20.63
N ALA A 627 49.46 -2.29 19.34
CA ALA A 627 48.57 -1.79 18.32
C ALA A 627 47.16 -2.40 18.47
N TYR A 628 46.15 -1.58 18.25
CA TYR A 628 44.75 -2.01 18.25
C TYR A 628 44.19 -2.04 16.85
N ASP A 629 43.71 -3.22 16.40
CA ASP A 629 42.95 -3.41 15.17
C ASP A 629 41.54 -3.96 15.55
N PRO A 630 40.47 -3.18 15.31
CA PRO A 630 39.14 -3.61 15.71
C PRO A 630 38.68 -4.88 14.99
N LEU A 631 39.11 -5.13 13.75
CA LEU A 631 38.78 -6.38 13.05
C LEU A 631 39.38 -7.60 13.78
N GLN A 632 40.66 -7.52 14.14
CA GLN A 632 41.29 -8.63 14.85
C GLN A 632 40.61 -8.85 16.20
N ARG A 633 40.33 -7.79 16.96
CA ARG A 633 39.64 -7.87 18.24
C ARG A 633 38.23 -8.46 18.10
N PHE A 634 37.50 -8.06 17.03
CA PHE A 634 36.17 -8.58 16.77
C PHE A 634 36.20 -10.09 16.44
N LEU A 635 37.16 -10.53 15.63
CA LEU A 635 37.34 -11.95 15.32
C LEU A 635 37.65 -12.77 16.57
N GLU A 636 38.52 -12.27 17.47
CA GLU A 636 38.84 -12.89 18.75
C GLU A 636 37.63 -13.06 19.66
N LEU A 637 36.75 -12.03 19.72
CA LEU A 637 35.52 -12.07 20.53
C LEU A 637 34.53 -13.16 20.09
N PHE A 638 34.57 -13.54 18.83
CA PHE A 638 33.66 -14.51 18.26
C PHE A 638 34.35 -15.85 17.85
N GLU A 639 35.63 -16.02 18.22
CA GLU A 639 36.34 -17.27 17.94
C GLU A 639 35.70 -18.44 18.69
N GLY A 640 35.17 -19.42 17.94
CA GLY A 640 34.51 -20.61 18.53
C GLY A 640 33.11 -20.36 19.10
N VAL A 641 32.58 -19.11 19.03
CA VAL A 641 31.26 -18.77 19.56
C VAL A 641 30.19 -19.15 18.54
N THR A 642 29.26 -20.01 18.97
CA THR A 642 28.03 -20.28 18.20
C THR A 642 26.87 -19.40 18.69
N THR A 643 25.83 -19.24 17.86
CA THR A 643 24.59 -18.57 18.28
C THR A 643 23.91 -19.24 19.47
N ALA A 644 24.11 -20.57 19.64
CA ALA A 644 23.59 -21.31 20.77
C ALA A 644 24.37 -21.00 22.07
N ASP A 645 25.69 -20.86 21.99
CA ASP A 645 26.55 -20.52 23.13
C ASP A 645 26.27 -19.11 23.64
N ALA A 646 26.16 -18.14 22.74
CA ALA A 646 25.78 -16.75 23.07
C ALA A 646 24.40 -16.66 23.75
N LYS A 647 23.46 -17.53 23.37
CA LYS A 647 22.15 -17.62 24.02
C LYS A 647 22.24 -18.27 25.39
N ALA A 648 23.08 -19.30 25.56
CA ALA A 648 23.31 -19.99 26.84
C ALA A 648 24.01 -19.08 27.85
N GLU A 649 24.97 -18.28 27.41
CA GLU A 649 25.70 -17.32 28.24
C GLU A 649 24.78 -16.24 28.80
N ARG A 650 23.92 -15.65 27.95
CA ARG A 650 22.90 -14.69 28.39
C ARG A 650 21.94 -15.26 29.40
N ALA A 651 21.50 -16.52 29.20
CA ALA A 651 20.62 -17.20 30.14
C ALA A 651 21.30 -17.42 31.50
N ALA A 652 22.62 -17.76 31.49
CA ALA A 652 23.40 -17.91 32.72
C ALA A 652 23.60 -16.56 33.45
N GLU A 653 23.78 -15.45 32.73
CA GLU A 653 23.88 -14.12 33.30
C GLU A 653 22.56 -13.68 33.94
N LEU A 654 21.44 -13.93 33.24
CA LEU A 654 20.11 -13.62 33.75
C LEU A 654 19.87 -14.28 35.13
N LEU A 655 20.30 -15.52 35.31
CA LEU A 655 20.13 -16.26 36.57
C LEU A 655 20.92 -15.65 37.75
N LYS A 656 21.89 -14.78 37.50
CA LYS A 656 22.65 -14.10 38.57
C LYS A 656 21.90 -12.91 39.18
N LEU A 657 20.85 -12.39 38.47
CA LEU A 657 20.07 -11.22 38.90
C LEU A 657 19.07 -11.60 40.03
N PRO A 658 18.68 -10.67 40.90
CA PRO A 658 17.54 -10.81 41.78
C PRO A 658 16.26 -11.14 41.02
N VAL A 659 15.31 -11.86 41.64
CA VAL A 659 14.10 -12.38 40.96
C VAL A 659 13.31 -11.29 40.27
N GLY A 660 13.08 -10.14 40.92
CA GLY A 660 12.34 -9.02 40.32
C GLY A 660 13.05 -8.46 39.08
N GLU A 661 14.38 -8.29 39.16
CA GLU A 661 15.17 -7.84 37.99
C GLU A 661 15.19 -8.87 36.88
N ARG A 662 15.19 -10.18 37.22
CA ARG A 662 15.07 -11.26 36.20
C ARG A 662 13.74 -11.17 35.46
N LEU A 663 12.64 -10.98 36.19
CA LEU A 663 11.31 -10.83 35.61
C LEU A 663 11.24 -9.61 34.68
N GLN A 664 11.76 -8.45 35.11
CA GLN A 664 11.87 -7.27 34.25
C GLN A 664 12.67 -7.57 32.99
N ARG A 665 13.84 -8.19 33.14
CA ARG A 665 14.72 -8.53 32.02
C ARG A 665 14.10 -9.51 31.04
N ARG A 666 13.32 -10.51 31.54
CA ARG A 666 12.59 -11.45 30.67
C ARG A 666 11.55 -10.72 29.81
N ILE A 667 10.86 -9.75 30.35
CA ILE A 667 9.94 -8.90 29.59
C ILE A 667 10.71 -8.10 28.54
N ILE A 668 11.78 -7.38 28.94
CA ILE A 668 12.59 -6.57 28.02
C ILE A 668 13.17 -7.41 26.90
N ASP A 669 13.65 -8.62 27.22
CA ASP A 669 14.28 -9.53 26.23
C ASP A 669 13.27 -10.39 25.46
N GLY A 670 11.98 -10.37 25.81
CA GLY A 670 10.98 -11.26 25.22
C GLY A 670 11.27 -12.76 25.45
N GLU A 671 11.90 -13.14 26.59
CA GLU A 671 12.37 -14.50 26.87
C GLU A 671 11.41 -15.23 27.81
N GLY A 672 10.52 -16.06 27.22
CA GLY A 672 9.54 -16.84 27.99
C GLY A 672 10.11 -18.08 28.68
N LYS A 673 11.30 -18.55 28.28
CA LYS A 673 11.89 -19.78 28.84
C LYS A 673 12.35 -19.54 30.30
N GLY A 674 11.79 -20.29 31.25
CA GLY A 674 12.07 -20.15 32.68
C GLY A 674 11.29 -19.03 33.36
N LEU A 675 10.33 -18.43 32.69
CA LEU A 675 9.44 -17.40 33.25
C LEU A 675 8.64 -17.94 34.43
N SER A 676 8.03 -19.12 34.30
CA SER A 676 7.25 -19.76 35.37
C SER A 676 8.08 -20.03 36.61
N ASP A 677 9.32 -20.47 36.43
CA ASP A 677 10.23 -20.76 37.57
C ASP A 677 10.56 -19.46 38.35
N ASP A 678 10.74 -18.33 37.64
CA ASP A 678 11.00 -17.04 38.26
C ASP A 678 9.75 -16.44 38.90
N LEU A 679 8.56 -16.65 38.34
CA LEU A 679 7.28 -16.28 38.94
C LEU A 679 7.02 -17.08 40.22
N ASP A 680 7.26 -18.41 40.20
CA ASP A 680 7.16 -19.23 41.36
C ASP A 680 8.14 -18.80 42.47
N ALA A 681 9.39 -18.48 42.11
CA ALA A 681 10.37 -17.97 43.06
C ALA A 681 9.96 -16.64 43.69
N ALA A 682 9.31 -15.71 42.92
CA ALA A 682 8.78 -14.45 43.44
C ALA A 682 7.61 -14.69 44.41
N LEU A 683 6.67 -15.56 44.04
CA LEU A 683 5.54 -15.94 44.91
C LEU A 683 6.01 -16.64 46.18
N ALA A 684 6.99 -17.56 46.10
CA ALA A 684 7.56 -18.24 47.25
C ALA A 684 8.35 -17.31 48.18
N ALA A 685 8.90 -16.20 47.66
CA ALA A 685 9.50 -15.15 48.47
C ALA A 685 8.47 -14.27 49.21
N GLY A 686 7.17 -14.50 48.94
CA GLY A 686 6.06 -13.81 49.61
C GLY A 686 5.63 -12.54 48.91
N THR A 687 6.08 -12.29 47.65
CA THR A 687 5.61 -11.11 46.88
C THR A 687 4.20 -11.39 46.33
N PRO A 688 3.20 -10.55 46.62
CA PRO A 688 1.86 -10.73 46.11
C PRO A 688 1.83 -10.71 44.56
N ALA A 689 0.99 -11.53 43.91
CA ALA A 689 0.90 -11.62 42.48
C ALA A 689 0.61 -10.25 41.77
N LEU A 690 -0.25 -9.43 42.37
CA LEU A 690 -0.54 -8.08 41.88
C LEU A 690 0.68 -7.14 41.96
N GLU A 691 1.51 -7.30 42.99
CA GLU A 691 2.74 -6.52 43.16
C GLU A 691 3.79 -6.94 42.11
N ILE A 692 3.96 -8.23 41.83
CA ILE A 692 4.81 -8.73 40.75
C ILE A 692 4.40 -8.09 39.41
N ILE A 693 3.09 -8.06 39.09
CA ILE A 693 2.59 -7.44 37.85
C ILE A 693 2.93 -5.95 37.83
N ASN A 694 2.59 -5.20 38.88
CA ASN A 694 2.65 -3.73 38.88
C ASN A 694 4.09 -3.18 39.02
N THR A 695 4.98 -3.88 39.76
CA THR A 695 6.36 -3.42 39.98
C THR A 695 7.36 -4.03 39.05
N ASP A 696 7.31 -5.35 38.83
CA ASP A 696 8.35 -6.03 38.08
C ASP A 696 8.00 -6.12 36.57
N LEU A 697 6.82 -6.67 36.24
CA LEU A 697 6.46 -6.90 34.85
C LEU A 697 6.15 -5.59 34.11
N LEU A 698 5.38 -4.68 34.71
CA LEU A 698 5.07 -3.36 34.10
C LEU A 698 6.31 -2.47 34.01
N ALA A 699 7.27 -2.56 34.93
CA ALA A 699 8.54 -1.83 34.80
C ALA A 699 9.33 -2.33 33.58
N GLY A 700 9.33 -3.65 33.31
CA GLY A 700 9.91 -4.23 32.11
C GLY A 700 9.23 -3.71 30.84
N MET A 701 7.88 -3.71 30.79
CA MET A 701 7.13 -3.18 29.65
C MET A 701 7.35 -1.67 29.43
N ARG A 702 7.50 -0.88 30.50
CA ARG A 702 7.82 0.54 30.37
C ARG A 702 9.17 0.75 29.64
N VAL A 703 10.20 -0.02 29.99
CA VAL A 703 11.49 0.03 29.31
C VAL A 703 11.34 -0.38 27.84
N VAL A 704 10.53 -1.40 27.54
CA VAL A 704 10.21 -1.79 26.15
C VAL A 704 9.57 -0.63 25.39
N GLY A 705 8.59 0.06 26.01
CA GLY A 705 7.95 1.24 25.43
C GLY A 705 8.93 2.40 25.19
N GLU A 706 9.81 2.69 26.14
CA GLU A 706 10.86 3.72 26.00
C GLU A 706 11.85 3.38 24.87
N LEU A 707 12.28 2.11 24.77
CA LEU A 707 13.17 1.64 23.70
C LEU A 707 12.49 1.67 22.33
N PHE A 708 11.19 1.33 22.28
CA PHE A 708 10.39 1.41 21.06
C PHE A 708 10.18 2.87 20.64
N GLY A 709 9.73 3.73 21.53
CA GLY A 709 9.50 5.15 21.24
C GLY A 709 10.77 5.92 20.85
N SER A 710 11.97 5.44 21.27
CA SER A 710 13.26 5.99 20.84
C SER A 710 13.83 5.32 19.59
N GLY A 711 13.11 4.37 18.95
CA GLY A 711 13.58 3.64 17.78
C GLY A 711 14.65 2.58 18.06
N GLN A 712 15.03 2.34 19.30
CA GLN A 712 16.05 1.38 19.71
C GLN A 712 15.55 -0.08 19.77
N MET A 713 14.24 -0.28 19.67
CA MET A 713 13.61 -1.61 19.64
C MET A 713 12.54 -1.63 18.55
N GLN A 714 12.57 -2.60 17.65
CA GLN A 714 11.59 -2.75 16.57
C GLN A 714 10.34 -3.50 17.07
N LEU A 715 9.22 -3.29 16.38
CA LEU A 715 7.90 -3.84 16.71
C LEU A 715 7.89 -5.36 16.98
N PRO A 716 8.59 -6.23 16.23
CA PRO A 716 8.61 -7.67 16.52
C PRO A 716 9.10 -8.02 17.92
N PHE A 717 10.08 -7.26 18.43
CA PHE A 717 10.59 -7.48 19.79
C PHE A 717 9.63 -6.97 20.85
N VAL A 718 8.87 -5.89 20.55
CA VAL A 718 7.78 -5.41 21.41
C VAL A 718 6.69 -6.48 21.51
N LEU A 719 6.30 -7.08 20.39
CA LEU A 719 5.31 -8.16 20.35
C LEU A 719 5.77 -9.41 21.12
N GLN A 720 7.04 -9.78 21.04
CA GLN A 720 7.62 -10.85 21.86
C GLN A 720 7.54 -10.52 23.35
N SER A 721 7.91 -9.30 23.74
CA SER A 721 7.82 -8.83 25.11
C SER A 721 6.37 -8.81 25.62
N ALA A 722 5.42 -8.38 24.79
CA ALA A 722 4.00 -8.41 25.09
C ALA A 722 3.45 -9.84 25.28
N GLU A 723 3.89 -10.81 24.47
CA GLU A 723 3.49 -12.22 24.63
C GLU A 723 4.06 -12.83 25.92
N VAL A 724 5.30 -12.49 26.29
CA VAL A 724 5.87 -12.91 27.59
C VAL A 724 5.09 -12.27 28.75
N MET A 725 4.72 -10.99 28.65
CA MET A 725 3.88 -10.29 29.63
C MET A 725 2.52 -10.97 29.77
N LYS A 726 1.85 -11.27 28.69
CA LYS A 726 0.55 -11.97 28.65
C LYS A 726 0.66 -13.35 29.32
N THR A 727 1.70 -14.10 29.00
CA THR A 727 1.98 -15.41 29.61
C THR A 727 2.20 -15.29 31.12
N ALA A 728 2.97 -14.28 31.56
CA ALA A 728 3.23 -14.04 32.98
C ALA A 728 1.93 -13.67 33.74
N VAL A 729 1.10 -12.79 33.18
CA VAL A 729 -0.18 -12.38 33.79
C VAL A 729 -1.14 -13.56 33.86
N ALA A 730 -1.29 -14.34 32.79
CA ALA A 730 -2.11 -15.56 32.81
C ALA A 730 -1.62 -16.60 33.85
N TYR A 731 -0.31 -16.71 34.07
CA TYR A 731 0.25 -17.56 35.11
C TYR A 731 -0.08 -17.07 36.52
N LEU A 732 -0.06 -15.75 36.73
CA LEU A 732 -0.34 -15.12 38.03
C LEU A 732 -1.84 -14.99 38.33
N GLU A 733 -2.72 -15.07 37.34
CA GLU A 733 -4.17 -14.88 37.48
C GLU A 733 -4.79 -15.75 38.57
N PRO A 734 -4.47 -17.07 38.71
CA PRO A 734 -5.01 -17.90 39.80
C PRO A 734 -4.53 -17.49 41.19
N HIS A 735 -3.42 -16.73 41.28
CA HIS A 735 -2.81 -16.24 42.52
C HIS A 735 -3.26 -14.82 42.90
N LEU A 736 -4.08 -14.17 42.06
CA LEU A 736 -4.65 -12.86 42.38
C LEU A 736 -5.74 -13.04 43.41
N GLU A 737 -5.62 -12.37 44.55
CA GLU A 737 -6.69 -12.28 45.55
C GLU A 737 -7.86 -11.53 44.89
N LYS A 738 -9.01 -12.20 44.77
CA LYS A 738 -10.25 -11.53 44.37
C LYS A 738 -10.62 -10.55 45.47
N THR A 739 -10.18 -9.31 45.36
CA THR A 739 -10.68 -8.23 46.18
C THR A 739 -12.16 -8.06 45.91
N ASP A 740 -13.02 -8.30 46.89
CA ASP A 740 -14.47 -8.06 46.90
C ASP A 740 -14.85 -6.57 46.74
N ALA A 741 -13.96 -5.76 46.23
CA ALA A 741 -14.15 -4.33 45.93
C ALA A 741 -14.92 -4.14 44.63
N ARG A 742 -16.10 -4.77 44.52
CA ARG A 742 -17.09 -4.43 43.45
C ARG A 742 -17.64 -3.04 43.78
N GLY A 743 -17.35 -2.05 42.91
CA GLY A 743 -17.96 -0.71 43.09
C GLY A 743 -17.13 0.49 42.63
N LYS A 744 -15.98 0.35 42.02
CA LYS A 744 -15.18 1.49 41.52
C LYS A 744 -15.75 2.15 40.24
N GLY A 745 -16.68 1.48 39.55
CA GLY A 745 -17.33 1.96 38.33
C GLY A 745 -17.27 0.98 37.19
N THR A 746 -17.96 1.33 36.09
CA THR A 746 -17.97 0.54 34.83
C THR A 746 -17.17 1.28 33.76
N ILE A 747 -16.36 0.56 33.01
CA ILE A 747 -15.51 1.08 31.95
C ILE A 747 -15.84 0.29 30.67
N VAL A 748 -16.14 0.97 29.56
CA VAL A 748 -16.19 0.36 28.23
C VAL A 748 -14.79 0.39 27.63
N LEU A 749 -14.32 -0.76 27.17
CA LEU A 749 -13.01 -0.95 26.59
C LEU A 749 -13.14 -1.54 25.18
N ALA A 750 -12.56 -0.88 24.18
CA ALA A 750 -12.59 -1.31 22.79
C ALA A 750 -11.36 -0.80 22.05
N THR A 751 -10.90 -1.48 21.00
CA THR A 751 -10.09 -0.82 19.96
C THR A 751 -11.00 -0.31 18.86
N VAL A 752 -10.71 0.88 18.36
CA VAL A 752 -11.51 1.57 17.33
C VAL A 752 -11.38 0.88 15.97
N LYS A 753 -12.32 1.18 15.08
CA LYS A 753 -12.28 0.67 13.68
C LYS A 753 -10.93 1.05 13.03
N GLY A 754 -10.29 0.04 12.44
CA GLY A 754 -8.94 0.18 11.86
C GLY A 754 -7.81 -0.29 12.79
N ASP A 755 -8.02 -0.37 14.10
CA ASP A 755 -7.04 -0.88 15.06
C ASP A 755 -7.32 -2.34 15.41
N VAL A 756 -6.29 -3.19 15.24
CA VAL A 756 -6.33 -4.65 15.51
C VAL A 756 -5.58 -5.05 16.78
N HIS A 757 -5.02 -4.08 17.50
CA HIS A 757 -4.21 -4.35 18.69
C HIS A 757 -5.08 -4.81 19.86
N ASP A 758 -5.15 -6.11 20.08
CA ASP A 758 -5.93 -6.71 21.17
C ASP A 758 -5.11 -6.97 22.44
N ILE A 759 -3.79 -7.16 22.33
CA ILE A 759 -2.91 -7.53 23.44
C ILE A 759 -2.92 -6.44 24.51
N GLY A 760 -2.69 -5.20 24.13
CA GLY A 760 -2.72 -4.05 25.04
C GLY A 760 -4.09 -3.87 25.67
N LYS A 761 -5.15 -3.95 24.87
CA LYS A 761 -6.54 -3.85 25.34
C LYS A 761 -6.89 -4.95 26.36
N ASN A 762 -6.55 -6.21 26.07
CA ASN A 762 -6.84 -7.34 26.97
C ASN A 762 -6.02 -7.24 28.27
N LEU A 763 -4.79 -6.72 28.23
CA LEU A 763 -4.00 -6.46 29.42
C LEU A 763 -4.66 -5.38 30.32
N VAL A 764 -5.18 -4.30 29.71
CA VAL A 764 -5.92 -3.27 30.41
C VAL A 764 -7.19 -3.82 31.05
N ASP A 765 -7.93 -4.68 30.36
CA ASP A 765 -9.10 -5.36 30.88
C ASP A 765 -8.76 -6.14 32.16
N ILE A 766 -7.72 -6.98 32.11
CA ILE A 766 -7.28 -7.77 33.25
C ILE A 766 -6.88 -6.85 34.42
N ILE A 767 -6.10 -5.80 34.16
CA ILE A 767 -5.65 -4.87 35.23
C ILE A 767 -6.84 -4.14 35.86
N LEU A 768 -7.74 -3.60 35.05
CA LEU A 768 -8.91 -2.87 35.54
C LEU A 768 -9.87 -3.78 36.30
N THR A 769 -10.15 -4.97 35.79
CA THR A 769 -11.02 -5.96 36.43
C THR A 769 -10.46 -6.36 37.80
N ASN A 770 -9.14 -6.65 37.87
CA ASN A 770 -8.51 -7.00 39.14
C ASN A 770 -8.40 -5.81 40.11
N ASN A 771 -8.44 -4.60 39.63
CA ASN A 771 -8.51 -3.40 40.49
C ASN A 771 -9.94 -3.02 40.91
N GLY A 772 -10.97 -3.84 40.60
CA GLY A 772 -12.33 -3.69 41.09
C GLY A 772 -13.24 -2.85 40.18
N TYR A 773 -12.88 -2.62 38.96
CA TYR A 773 -13.74 -2.05 37.93
C TYR A 773 -14.57 -3.16 37.23
N THR A 774 -15.77 -2.84 36.79
CA THR A 774 -16.52 -3.67 35.86
C THR A 774 -16.12 -3.27 34.43
N VAL A 775 -15.47 -4.17 33.67
CA VAL A 775 -15.04 -3.88 32.30
C VAL A 775 -16.01 -4.50 31.31
N VAL A 776 -16.54 -3.67 30.41
CA VAL A 776 -17.33 -4.09 29.24
C VAL A 776 -16.41 -4.08 28.05
N ASN A 777 -15.84 -5.24 27.72
CA ASN A 777 -14.88 -5.38 26.62
C ASN A 777 -15.60 -5.70 25.31
N LEU A 778 -15.64 -4.75 24.38
CA LEU A 778 -16.31 -4.87 23.08
C LEU A 778 -15.45 -5.56 22.02
N GLY A 779 -14.17 -5.86 22.33
CA GLY A 779 -13.26 -6.46 21.35
C GLY A 779 -12.52 -5.43 20.50
N ILE A 780 -12.08 -5.86 19.32
CA ILE A 780 -11.30 -5.07 18.37
C ILE A 780 -12.17 -4.53 17.23
N LYS A 781 -11.65 -3.53 16.50
CA LYS A 781 -12.28 -2.95 15.29
C LYS A 781 -13.70 -2.42 15.52
N GLN A 782 -13.98 -1.89 16.67
CA GLN A 782 -15.34 -1.43 17.00
C GLN A 782 -15.65 -0.08 16.36
N PRO A 783 -16.79 0.08 15.66
CA PRO A 783 -17.24 1.37 15.17
C PRO A 783 -17.58 2.29 16.37
N ILE A 784 -17.39 3.60 16.20
CA ILE A 784 -17.63 4.60 17.25
C ILE A 784 -19.07 4.51 17.80
N GLY A 785 -20.06 4.25 16.92
CA GLY A 785 -21.46 4.05 17.32
C GLY A 785 -21.61 2.93 18.34
N ALA A 786 -21.02 1.76 18.11
CA ALA A 786 -21.10 0.63 19.03
C ALA A 786 -20.46 0.93 20.40
N ILE A 787 -19.41 1.74 20.45
CA ILE A 787 -18.78 2.16 21.69
C ILE A 787 -19.70 3.12 22.46
N ILE A 788 -20.36 4.05 21.77
CA ILE A 788 -21.30 5.01 22.36
C ILE A 788 -22.55 4.27 22.85
N ASP A 789 -23.10 3.35 22.07
CA ASP A 789 -24.27 2.56 22.41
C ASP A 789 -24.02 1.73 23.68
N ALA A 790 -22.89 1.03 23.75
CA ALA A 790 -22.49 0.29 24.94
C ALA A 790 -22.30 1.19 26.15
N ALA A 791 -21.74 2.38 25.98
CA ALA A 791 -21.61 3.35 27.09
C ALA A 791 -22.97 3.81 27.59
N GLN A 792 -23.93 4.04 26.72
CA GLN A 792 -25.31 4.39 27.05
C GLN A 792 -26.06 3.24 27.74
N GLU A 793 -25.96 2.03 27.20
CA GLU A 793 -26.59 0.82 27.74
C GLU A 793 -26.16 0.54 29.20
N HIS A 794 -24.87 0.73 29.45
CA HIS A 794 -24.28 0.55 30.80
C HIS A 794 -24.35 1.80 31.69
N GLY A 795 -25.04 2.86 31.25
CA GLY A 795 -25.29 4.06 32.04
C GLY A 795 -24.02 4.87 32.34
N ILE A 796 -23.02 4.75 31.51
CA ILE A 796 -21.73 5.42 31.67
C ILE A 796 -21.90 6.89 31.26
N ARG A 797 -21.91 7.81 32.26
CA ARG A 797 -21.93 9.26 32.02
C ARG A 797 -20.50 9.81 32.12
N GLY A 798 -19.72 9.58 31.08
CA GLY A 798 -18.35 10.08 31.05
C GLY A 798 -18.24 11.47 30.46
N ARG A 799 -17.52 12.39 31.17
CA ARG A 799 -17.02 13.64 30.58
C ARG A 799 -15.62 13.48 29.98
N HIS A 800 -15.03 12.30 30.02
CA HIS A 800 -13.68 12.04 29.53
C HIS A 800 -13.64 10.70 28.83
N ALA A 801 -13.60 10.73 27.47
CA ALA A 801 -12.97 9.66 26.71
C ALA A 801 -11.45 9.95 26.76
N THR A 802 -10.70 9.12 27.46
CA THR A 802 -9.25 9.21 27.45
C THR A 802 -8.80 8.16 26.43
N PRO A 803 -8.23 8.54 25.28
CA PRO A 803 -7.52 7.56 24.47
C PRO A 803 -6.38 7.03 25.32
N VAL A 804 -6.35 5.72 25.51
CA VAL A 804 -5.20 5.04 26.06
C VAL A 804 -4.36 4.69 24.84
N GLU A 805 -3.42 5.54 24.49
CA GLU A 805 -2.39 5.22 23.51
C GLU A 805 -1.45 4.22 24.19
N PHE A 806 -1.58 2.95 23.80
CA PHE A 806 -0.52 1.98 24.00
C PHE A 806 0.41 2.07 22.79
N LEU A 807 1.65 2.40 23.06
CA LEU A 807 2.81 2.31 22.17
C LEU A 807 2.93 0.92 21.55
#